data_1edb59198706ceba507a6c8d208b62b6
#
_entry.id   1edb59198706ceba507a6c8d208b62b6
#
_cell.length_a   1.000
_cell.length_b   1.000
_cell.length_c   1.000
_cell.angle_alpha   90.00
_cell.angle_beta   90.00
_cell.angle_gamma   90.00
#
_symmetry.space_group_name_H-M   'P 1'
#
loop_
_entity.id
_entity.type
_entity.pdbx_description
1 polymer ?
#
loop_
_entity_poly.entity_id
_entity_poly.type
_entity_poly.pdbx_seq_one_letter_code
_entity_poly.pdbx_strand_id
1 'polypeptide(L)'
;MTLHWIDWAIIGTLLALLLGIAFLSKSLTRSVADFLAGNRCAGRYLLTMADGMAGLGAISIAANFEQFYEAGFAAAWWGQILAPIGLVLALSGFVIYRYRETRAMTMAQFFEVRYSRRFRIFAGILAFLSGILNYGIFPAVTARFIIYFCGLPEQIEVLGWTLPTLAPVMLFLLSLALTLTLLGGQIAIIITDFLQGQFVQIVILITFFVMLSQISWSDLITGLQMAPEQASRINPFKQGETKGFNIAFFIIVAGLNIYGFKAWQGSQGYNAAPKSPHEAKMANILGMFRGQALFLLSMLVPLFVFAMLHLPEFSVQAAAVNETLASIDNPQIREQMRVPTGVGQLLPAGVMGLFAAMIIAAAVSTDDTYLHSWGSIFVQDVIMPFRNRPLSRRAHLCLLRVAIFGVAVFAFVFSLVFPLSEYIFMYFQITGAIYLGGAGAVIIGGLYWKRGSVEGAWAAMSIGSVLAVTGIALRNIIWPHFLPDWKLDFPNSQWLQALPETFPLNGVEMSGIVALVAVFNYILFSLLSRRPPVNMDKLLHRRQYAVEDFNRQPVTDETEYGFCEASAEAGPTLAKRALFWKRIGVNRNFSKGDKAIYVFNIGFSSFFFFAFVIGSVIAVTVGISDAGWIQWWAFTVIVTLILGVGSTIWFLIGGFKDLFDLIKTLRGALRDDEDDGSVQRDEHLQEKD
;
A
#
# COMPACT_ATOMS: atom_id res chain seq x y z
N MET A 1 -1.05 26.92 18.09
CA MET A 1 -0.83 25.96 19.19
C MET A 1 0.65 25.67 19.30
N THR A 2 1.19 25.56 20.47
CA THR A 2 2.59 25.14 20.68
C THR A 2 2.55 23.80 21.41
N LEU A 3 3.30 22.83 20.90
CA LEU A 3 3.50 21.55 21.58
C LEU A 3 4.03 21.78 23.00
N HIS A 4 3.45 21.08 23.97
CA HIS A 4 3.92 21.12 25.35
C HIS A 4 5.24 20.33 25.49
N TRP A 5 6.05 20.60 26.52
CA TRP A 5 7.32 19.88 26.70
C TRP A 5 7.15 18.34 26.78
N ILE A 6 6.00 17.87 27.32
CA ILE A 6 5.65 16.44 27.36
C ILE A 6 5.56 15.84 25.94
N ASP A 7 4.97 16.58 25.01
CA ASP A 7 4.82 16.13 23.62
C ASP A 7 6.20 15.94 22.96
N TRP A 8 7.10 16.90 23.17
CA TRP A 8 8.49 16.80 22.70
C TRP A 8 9.25 15.65 23.36
N ALA A 9 9.03 15.38 24.64
CA ALA A 9 9.64 14.27 25.34
C ALA A 9 9.19 12.91 24.78
N ILE A 10 7.90 12.77 24.45
CA ILE A 10 7.35 11.56 23.80
C ILE A 10 7.98 11.35 22.44
N ILE A 11 7.99 12.39 21.58
CA ILE A 11 8.60 12.34 20.26
C ILE A 11 10.09 11.98 20.36
N GLY A 12 10.84 12.66 21.23
CA GLY A 12 12.27 12.41 21.43
C GLY A 12 12.57 10.99 21.92
N THR A 13 11.73 10.45 22.81
CA THR A 13 11.85 9.07 23.30
C THR A 13 11.65 8.06 22.17
N LEU A 14 10.63 8.23 21.32
CA LEU A 14 10.42 7.37 20.17
C LEU A 14 11.61 7.40 19.22
N LEU A 15 12.11 8.60 18.88
CA LEU A 15 13.24 8.76 17.96
C LEU A 15 14.51 8.10 18.52
N ALA A 16 14.80 8.28 19.81
CA ALA A 16 15.94 7.65 20.47
C ALA A 16 15.83 6.11 20.47
N LEU A 17 14.61 5.59 20.71
CA LEU A 17 14.33 4.16 20.66
C LEU A 17 14.58 3.59 19.26
N LEU A 18 14.04 4.21 18.20
CA LEU A 18 14.20 3.76 16.82
C LEU A 18 15.67 3.74 16.39
N LEU A 19 16.40 4.81 16.65
CA LEU A 19 17.83 4.88 16.36
C LEU A 19 18.62 3.84 17.16
N GLY A 20 18.34 3.66 18.44
CA GLY A 20 18.97 2.66 19.28
C GLY A 20 18.77 1.24 18.72
N ILE A 21 17.56 0.89 18.31
CA ILE A 21 17.24 -0.42 17.71
C ILE A 21 17.95 -0.61 16.38
N ALA A 22 18.00 0.42 15.53
CA ALA A 22 18.69 0.35 14.26
C ALA A 22 20.20 0.10 14.44
N PHE A 23 20.83 0.77 15.40
CA PHE A 23 22.24 0.53 15.73
C PHE A 23 22.47 -0.90 16.26
N LEU A 24 21.58 -1.41 17.11
CA LEU A 24 21.65 -2.80 17.58
C LEU A 24 21.47 -3.82 16.45
N SER A 25 20.54 -3.54 15.52
CA SER A 25 20.24 -4.42 14.38
C SER A 25 21.37 -4.49 13.36
N LYS A 26 22.24 -3.48 13.29
CA LYS A 26 23.39 -3.44 12.37
C LYS A 26 24.28 -4.68 12.49
N SER A 27 24.45 -5.23 13.70
CA SER A 27 25.27 -6.41 13.95
C SER A 27 24.67 -7.70 13.38
N LEU A 28 23.38 -7.71 13.09
CA LEU A 28 22.63 -8.85 12.54
C LEU A 28 22.73 -8.95 11.01
N THR A 29 22.99 -7.84 10.32
CA THR A 29 23.08 -7.78 8.85
C THR A 29 24.51 -8.07 8.40
N ARG A 30 24.76 -9.29 7.90
CA ARG A 30 26.09 -9.79 7.57
C ARG A 30 26.25 -10.23 6.12
N SER A 31 25.16 -10.33 5.33
CA SER A 31 25.17 -10.76 3.92
C SER A 31 24.28 -9.87 3.06
N VAL A 32 24.33 -10.06 1.74
CA VAL A 32 23.40 -9.40 0.81
C VAL A 32 21.97 -9.90 1.04
N ALA A 33 21.79 -11.19 1.29
CA ALA A 33 20.49 -11.80 1.60
C ALA A 33 19.89 -11.24 2.90
N ASP A 34 20.72 -10.99 3.94
CA ASP A 34 20.29 -10.30 5.16
C ASP A 34 19.76 -8.89 4.84
N PHE A 35 20.50 -8.15 4.01
CA PHE A 35 20.18 -6.77 3.64
C PHE A 35 18.91 -6.68 2.79
N LEU A 36 18.72 -7.58 1.81
CA LEU A 36 17.61 -7.54 0.85
C LEU A 36 16.32 -8.22 1.34
N ALA A 37 16.44 -9.32 2.10
CA ALA A 37 15.33 -10.21 2.41
C ALA A 37 15.26 -10.67 3.88
N GLY A 38 16.00 -10.03 4.78
CA GLY A 38 16.00 -10.41 6.20
C GLY A 38 16.36 -11.88 6.45
N ASN A 39 17.18 -12.47 5.59
CA ASN A 39 17.59 -13.86 5.59
C ASN A 39 16.43 -14.89 5.58
N ARG A 40 15.25 -14.48 5.15
CA ARG A 40 14.05 -15.34 5.06
C ARG A 40 13.69 -16.03 6.37
N CYS A 41 13.78 -15.30 7.52
CA CYS A 41 13.59 -15.87 8.86
C CYS A 41 12.37 -15.31 9.61
N ALA A 42 11.59 -14.41 9.01
CA ALA A 42 10.52 -13.70 9.69
C ALA A 42 9.26 -14.57 9.90
N GLY A 43 8.70 -14.53 11.12
CA GLY A 43 7.46 -15.19 11.49
C GLY A 43 6.21 -14.36 11.11
N ARG A 44 5.03 -15.00 11.16
CA ARG A 44 3.75 -14.45 10.68
C ARG A 44 3.28 -13.19 11.40
N TYR A 45 3.38 -13.12 12.73
CA TYR A 45 2.91 -11.98 13.51
C TYR A 45 3.82 -10.77 13.34
N LEU A 46 5.12 -11.01 13.34
CA LEU A 46 6.12 -9.99 13.06
C LEU A 46 5.89 -9.37 11.68
N LEU A 47 5.71 -10.23 10.65
CA LEU A 47 5.47 -9.80 9.27
C LEU A 47 4.14 -9.08 9.11
N THR A 48 3.06 -9.56 9.76
CA THR A 48 1.74 -8.91 9.71
C THR A 48 1.84 -7.46 10.15
N MET A 49 2.56 -7.20 11.24
CA MET A 49 2.70 -5.86 11.76
C MET A 49 3.66 -5.01 10.91
N ALA A 50 4.82 -5.56 10.57
CA ALA A 50 5.84 -4.82 9.83
C ALA A 50 5.40 -4.47 8.39
N ASP A 51 4.90 -5.45 7.60
CA ASP A 51 4.38 -5.20 6.25
C ASP A 51 3.22 -4.20 6.27
N GLY A 52 2.38 -4.32 7.30
CA GLY A 52 1.30 -3.38 7.47
C GLY A 52 1.73 -1.97 7.82
N MET A 53 2.78 -1.83 8.59
CA MET A 53 3.34 -0.53 8.94
C MET A 53 4.02 0.11 7.74
N ALA A 54 4.75 -0.68 6.93
CA ALA A 54 5.33 -0.24 5.66
C ALA A 54 4.30 0.36 4.69
N GLY A 55 3.06 -0.16 4.69
CA GLY A 55 1.95 0.38 3.89
C GLY A 55 1.18 1.53 4.55
N LEU A 56 1.42 1.79 5.83
CA LEU A 56 0.75 2.83 6.62
C LEU A 56 1.65 4.07 6.77
N GLY A 57 1.95 4.76 5.70
CA GLY A 57 2.67 6.03 5.78
C GLY A 57 1.79 7.18 6.28
N ALA A 58 2.42 8.25 6.77
CA ALA A 58 1.72 9.48 7.06
C ALA A 58 0.92 9.98 5.83
N ILE A 59 1.46 9.74 4.63
CA ILE A 59 0.77 10.05 3.37
C ILE A 59 -0.48 9.19 3.16
N SER A 60 -0.46 7.90 3.53
CA SER A 60 -1.64 7.02 3.44
C SER A 60 -2.71 7.44 4.46
N ILE A 61 -2.30 7.90 5.64
CA ILE A 61 -3.20 8.47 6.65
C ILE A 61 -3.85 9.74 6.10
N ALA A 62 -3.04 10.66 5.53
CA ALA A 62 -3.56 11.88 4.92
C ALA A 62 -4.53 11.59 3.77
N ALA A 63 -4.22 10.63 2.89
CA ALA A 63 -5.09 10.20 1.79
C ALA A 63 -6.43 9.63 2.28
N ASN A 64 -6.40 8.80 3.34
CA ASN A 64 -7.63 8.31 3.97
C ASN A 64 -8.42 9.43 4.64
N PHE A 65 -7.74 10.41 5.24
CA PHE A 65 -8.39 11.57 5.85
C PHE A 65 -9.11 12.42 4.80
N GLU A 66 -8.50 12.67 3.63
CA GLU A 66 -9.17 13.29 2.50
C GLU A 66 -10.43 12.52 2.10
N GLN A 67 -10.30 11.20 1.90
CA GLN A 67 -11.37 10.34 1.45
C GLN A 67 -12.57 10.34 2.42
N PHE A 68 -12.32 10.10 3.70
CA PHE A 68 -13.40 10.01 4.69
C PHE A 68 -13.95 11.36 5.11
N TYR A 69 -13.17 12.45 5.01
CA TYR A 69 -13.71 13.79 5.19
C TYR A 69 -14.70 14.14 4.10
N GLU A 70 -14.38 13.83 2.82
CA GLU A 70 -15.22 14.13 1.66
C GLU A 70 -16.41 13.19 1.50
N ALA A 71 -16.23 11.89 1.66
CA ALA A 71 -17.29 10.91 1.42
C ALA A 71 -17.99 10.44 2.69
N GLY A 72 -17.50 10.80 3.87
CA GLY A 72 -18.10 10.34 5.10
C GLY A 72 -18.11 8.82 5.24
N PHE A 73 -19.12 8.28 5.90
CA PHE A 73 -19.34 6.85 6.03
C PHE A 73 -19.60 6.14 4.68
N ALA A 74 -19.96 6.87 3.63
CA ALA A 74 -20.16 6.29 2.30
C ALA A 74 -18.86 5.66 1.76
N ALA A 75 -17.68 6.19 2.10
CA ALA A 75 -16.41 5.56 1.74
C ALA A 75 -16.28 4.14 2.33
N ALA A 76 -16.74 3.93 3.57
CA ALA A 76 -16.77 2.61 4.19
C ALA A 76 -17.79 1.67 3.53
N TRP A 77 -18.95 2.19 3.11
CA TRP A 77 -19.96 1.39 2.42
C TRP A 77 -19.48 0.92 1.05
N TRP A 78 -19.09 1.84 0.19
CA TRP A 78 -18.63 1.52 -1.17
C TRP A 78 -17.31 0.73 -1.16
N GLY A 79 -16.47 0.92 -0.15
CA GLY A 79 -15.27 0.11 0.09
C GLY A 79 -15.54 -1.39 0.23
N GLN A 80 -16.77 -1.81 0.61
CA GLN A 80 -17.16 -3.22 0.68
C GLN A 80 -17.19 -3.92 -0.70
N ILE A 81 -17.19 -3.18 -1.80
CA ILE A 81 -17.00 -3.73 -3.15
C ILE A 81 -15.66 -4.48 -3.26
N LEU A 82 -14.65 -4.05 -2.51
CA LEU A 82 -13.31 -4.67 -2.51
C LEU A 82 -13.23 -5.97 -1.69
N ALA A 83 -14.11 -6.16 -0.71
CA ALA A 83 -14.05 -7.29 0.22
C ALA A 83 -14.11 -8.67 -0.48
N PRO A 84 -15.07 -8.96 -1.40
CA PRO A 84 -15.12 -10.24 -2.09
C PRO A 84 -13.96 -10.43 -3.05
N ILE A 85 -13.43 -9.35 -3.62
CA ILE A 85 -12.30 -9.40 -4.55
C ILE A 85 -11.07 -9.92 -3.82
N GLY A 86 -10.71 -9.33 -2.68
CA GLY A 86 -9.60 -9.80 -1.86
C GLY A 86 -9.75 -11.26 -1.45
N LEU A 87 -10.97 -11.66 -1.05
CA LEU A 87 -11.27 -13.04 -0.67
C LEU A 87 -11.12 -14.00 -1.86
N VAL A 88 -11.72 -13.70 -3.02
CA VAL A 88 -11.64 -14.54 -4.23
C VAL A 88 -10.20 -14.66 -4.73
N LEU A 89 -9.44 -13.57 -4.76
CA LEU A 89 -8.04 -13.58 -5.16
C LEU A 89 -7.19 -14.43 -4.20
N ALA A 90 -7.43 -14.34 -2.88
CA ALA A 90 -6.74 -15.13 -1.90
C ALA A 90 -7.08 -16.63 -1.98
N LEU A 91 -8.37 -16.98 -2.16
CA LEU A 91 -8.84 -18.36 -2.25
C LEU A 91 -8.40 -19.04 -3.54
N SER A 92 -8.58 -18.36 -4.69
CA SER A 92 -8.24 -18.92 -5.99
C SER A 92 -6.74 -19.04 -6.24
N GLY A 93 -5.91 -18.33 -5.45
CA GLY A 93 -4.48 -18.21 -5.70
C GLY A 93 -4.17 -17.53 -7.03
N PHE A 94 -5.11 -16.69 -7.53
CA PHE A 94 -4.95 -15.94 -8.77
C PHE A 94 -3.61 -15.25 -8.84
N VAL A 95 -2.91 -15.37 -9.96
CA VAL A 95 -1.53 -14.92 -10.20
C VAL A 95 -0.50 -15.67 -9.34
N ILE A 96 -0.69 -15.76 -8.02
CA ILE A 96 0.33 -16.26 -7.07
C ILE A 96 0.74 -17.69 -7.37
N TYR A 97 -0.21 -18.62 -7.56
CA TYR A 97 0.14 -20.03 -7.79
C TYR A 97 0.93 -20.21 -9.09
N ARG A 98 0.43 -19.67 -10.21
CA ARG A 98 1.14 -19.80 -11.49
C ARG A 98 2.47 -19.06 -11.50
N TYR A 99 2.55 -17.90 -10.85
CA TYR A 99 3.81 -17.19 -10.69
C TYR A 99 4.84 -18.03 -9.93
N ARG A 100 4.44 -18.70 -8.84
CA ARG A 100 5.34 -19.59 -8.09
C ARG A 100 5.76 -20.82 -8.88
N GLU A 101 4.89 -21.40 -9.71
CA GLU A 101 5.22 -22.49 -10.59
C GLU A 101 6.30 -22.12 -11.62
N THR A 102 6.39 -20.83 -12.01
CA THR A 102 7.48 -20.36 -12.89
C THR A 102 8.86 -20.37 -12.22
N ARG A 103 8.94 -20.57 -10.89
CA ARG A 103 10.14 -20.50 -10.07
C ARG A 103 10.90 -19.17 -10.14
N ALA A 104 10.34 -18.16 -10.78
CA ALA A 104 10.92 -16.83 -10.81
C ALA A 104 10.94 -16.23 -9.39
N MET A 105 12.10 -15.71 -8.97
CA MET A 105 12.30 -15.10 -7.64
C MET A 105 11.78 -13.66 -7.60
N THR A 106 11.86 -12.95 -8.72
CA THR A 106 11.34 -11.58 -8.88
C THR A 106 10.41 -11.48 -10.07
N MET A 107 9.51 -10.47 -10.06
CA MET A 107 8.64 -10.21 -11.21
C MET A 107 9.45 -9.88 -12.47
N ALA A 108 10.57 -9.19 -12.31
CA ALA A 108 11.46 -8.89 -13.42
C ALA A 108 12.08 -10.15 -14.03
N GLN A 109 12.44 -11.13 -13.21
CA GLN A 109 12.90 -12.43 -13.70
C GLN A 109 11.79 -13.18 -14.45
N PHE A 110 10.55 -13.16 -13.96
CA PHE A 110 9.42 -13.72 -14.69
C PHE A 110 9.28 -13.11 -16.09
N PHE A 111 9.47 -11.79 -16.19
CA PHE A 111 9.45 -11.13 -17.50
C PHE A 111 10.58 -11.61 -18.43
N GLU A 112 11.77 -11.91 -17.88
CA GLU A 112 12.86 -12.48 -18.68
C GLU A 112 12.52 -13.88 -19.20
N VAL A 113 12.08 -14.77 -18.30
CA VAL A 113 11.73 -16.15 -18.64
C VAL A 113 10.57 -16.23 -19.62
N ARG A 114 9.54 -15.36 -19.44
CA ARG A 114 8.31 -15.38 -20.22
C ARG A 114 8.42 -14.66 -21.56
N TYR A 115 9.18 -13.59 -21.61
CA TYR A 115 9.26 -12.71 -22.79
C TYR A 115 10.68 -12.55 -23.30
N SER A 116 11.52 -11.73 -22.65
CA SER A 116 12.93 -11.57 -23.01
C SER A 116 13.73 -10.76 -21.98
N ARG A 117 15.07 -10.87 -22.01
CA ARG A 117 15.98 -10.07 -21.18
C ARG A 117 15.82 -8.55 -21.46
N ARG A 118 15.63 -8.15 -22.73
CA ARG A 118 15.40 -6.73 -23.07
C ARG A 118 14.12 -6.21 -22.45
N PHE A 119 13.06 -7.01 -22.48
CA PHE A 119 11.78 -6.66 -21.87
C PHE A 119 11.88 -6.58 -20.35
N ARG A 120 12.63 -7.48 -19.69
CA ARG A 120 12.94 -7.39 -18.25
C ARG A 120 13.53 -6.04 -17.87
N ILE A 121 14.57 -5.61 -18.58
CA ILE A 121 15.26 -4.33 -18.31
C ILE A 121 14.30 -3.15 -18.49
N PHE A 122 13.55 -3.14 -19.58
CA PHE A 122 12.54 -2.11 -19.84
C PHE A 122 11.47 -2.04 -18.75
N ALA A 123 10.90 -3.17 -18.37
CA ALA A 123 9.91 -3.25 -17.30
C ALA A 123 10.50 -2.83 -15.92
N GLY A 124 11.76 -3.18 -15.65
CA GLY A 124 12.48 -2.75 -14.45
C GLY A 124 12.69 -1.23 -14.39
N ILE A 125 13.05 -0.61 -15.52
CA ILE A 125 13.17 0.85 -15.63
C ILE A 125 11.81 1.52 -15.37
N LEU A 126 10.73 1.02 -16.00
CA LEU A 126 9.39 1.57 -15.79
C LEU A 126 8.91 1.40 -14.35
N ALA A 127 9.18 0.24 -13.74
CA ALA A 127 8.84 -0.01 -12.34
C ALA A 127 9.58 0.97 -11.41
N PHE A 128 10.87 1.17 -11.65
CA PHE A 128 11.68 2.13 -10.88
C PHE A 128 11.17 3.56 -11.06
N LEU A 129 10.97 4.03 -12.29
CA LEU A 129 10.48 5.39 -12.57
C LEU A 129 9.08 5.63 -11.98
N SER A 130 8.15 4.68 -12.18
CA SER A 130 6.82 4.72 -11.57
C SER A 130 6.92 4.82 -10.05
N GLY A 131 7.80 4.00 -9.47
CA GLY A 131 7.98 3.93 -8.02
C GLY A 131 8.56 5.20 -7.41
N ILE A 132 9.61 5.78 -7.99
CA ILE A 132 10.21 7.00 -7.46
C ILE A 132 9.30 8.22 -7.65
N LEU A 133 8.54 8.29 -8.75
CA LEU A 133 7.55 9.36 -8.97
C LEU A 133 6.39 9.23 -7.97
N ASN A 134 5.90 8.01 -7.74
CA ASN A 134 4.87 7.75 -6.74
C ASN A 134 5.33 8.16 -5.34
N TYR A 135 6.56 7.78 -4.96
CA TYR A 135 7.19 8.11 -3.69
C TYR A 135 7.54 9.60 -3.57
N GLY A 136 7.77 10.27 -4.68
CA GLY A 136 8.32 11.63 -4.73
C GLY A 136 7.55 12.69 -3.94
N ILE A 137 6.24 12.51 -3.69
CA ILE A 137 5.42 13.46 -2.91
C ILE A 137 5.38 13.16 -1.40
N PHE A 138 5.85 11.98 -0.96
CA PHE A 138 5.70 11.54 0.44
C PHE A 138 6.34 12.50 1.43
N PRO A 139 7.60 12.95 1.23
CA PRO A 139 8.25 13.84 2.18
C PRO A 139 7.50 15.16 2.39
N ALA A 140 7.00 15.77 1.31
CA ALA A 140 6.30 17.06 1.40
C ALA A 140 4.93 16.92 2.10
N VAL A 141 4.15 15.90 1.76
CA VAL A 141 2.83 15.67 2.40
C VAL A 141 3.01 15.40 3.89
N THR A 142 3.98 14.55 4.25
CA THR A 142 4.29 14.23 5.64
C THR A 142 4.76 15.47 6.42
N ALA A 143 5.67 16.25 5.86
CA ALA A 143 6.19 17.44 6.52
C ALA A 143 5.10 18.50 6.71
N ARG A 144 4.24 18.72 5.69
CA ARG A 144 3.05 19.60 5.84
C ARG A 144 2.12 19.10 6.93
N PHE A 145 1.82 17.79 6.95
CA PHE A 145 0.99 17.20 8.00
C PHE A 145 1.53 17.56 9.40
N ILE A 146 2.82 17.37 9.63
CA ILE A 146 3.45 17.68 10.93
C ILE A 146 3.42 19.18 11.22
N ILE A 147 3.72 20.03 10.24
CA ILE A 147 3.73 21.48 10.40
C ILE A 147 2.35 21.99 10.84
N TYR A 148 1.31 21.62 10.11
CA TYR A 148 -0.06 22.10 10.39
C TYR A 148 -0.69 21.42 11.60
N PHE A 149 -0.41 20.14 11.84
CA PHE A 149 -0.86 19.43 13.03
C PHE A 149 -0.23 19.98 14.31
N CYS A 150 1.09 20.20 14.29
CA CYS A 150 1.83 20.69 15.48
C CYS A 150 1.77 22.22 15.62
N GLY A 151 1.18 22.95 14.65
CA GLY A 151 1.15 24.41 14.66
C GLY A 151 2.55 25.04 14.57
N LEU A 152 3.46 24.41 13.80
CA LEU A 152 4.79 24.96 13.57
C LEU A 152 4.71 26.18 12.63
N PRO A 153 5.60 27.17 12.78
CA PRO A 153 5.63 28.34 11.89
C PRO A 153 5.96 27.92 10.46
N GLU A 154 5.39 28.59 9.47
CA GLU A 154 5.66 28.31 8.04
C GLU A 154 7.10 28.63 7.64
N GLN A 155 7.75 29.54 8.35
CA GLN A 155 9.13 29.95 8.15
C GLN A 155 9.91 29.91 9.46
N ILE A 156 11.15 29.48 9.38
CA ILE A 156 12.10 29.47 10.51
C ILE A 156 13.37 30.22 10.15
N GLU A 157 13.97 30.87 11.13
CA GLU A 157 15.28 31.49 10.98
C GLU A 157 16.38 30.49 11.39
N VAL A 158 17.25 30.16 10.44
CA VAL A 158 18.40 29.28 10.66
C VAL A 158 19.66 30.03 10.22
N LEU A 159 20.57 30.30 11.15
CA LEU A 159 21.84 31.00 10.89
C LEU A 159 21.67 32.34 10.17
N GLY A 160 20.59 33.10 10.45
CA GLY A 160 20.30 34.39 9.83
C GLY A 160 19.62 34.30 8.43
N TRP A 161 19.25 33.08 8.01
CA TRP A 161 18.49 32.86 6.78
C TRP A 161 17.05 32.46 7.13
N THR A 162 16.08 33.12 6.50
CA THR A 162 14.66 32.73 6.60
C THR A 162 14.41 31.61 5.61
N LEU A 163 14.10 30.42 6.11
CA LEU A 163 13.85 29.23 5.32
C LEU A 163 12.41 28.75 5.54
N PRO A 164 11.73 28.23 4.48
CA PRO A 164 10.47 27.53 4.64
C PRO A 164 10.65 26.30 5.57
N THR A 165 9.83 26.17 6.61
CA THR A 165 9.90 25.06 7.59
C THR A 165 9.75 23.69 6.93
N LEU A 166 9.10 23.62 5.76
CA LEU A 166 8.90 22.43 4.97
C LEU A 166 10.23 21.69 4.69
N ALA A 167 11.24 22.40 4.19
CA ALA A 167 12.50 21.78 3.77
C ALA A 167 13.30 21.15 4.93
N PRO A 168 13.52 21.83 6.07
CA PRO A 168 14.17 21.23 7.25
C PRO A 168 13.42 20.02 7.81
N VAL A 169 12.08 20.07 7.89
CA VAL A 169 11.27 18.94 8.39
C VAL A 169 11.39 17.74 7.46
N MET A 170 11.29 17.95 6.14
CA MET A 170 11.52 16.90 5.14
C MET A 170 12.91 16.28 5.27
N LEU A 171 13.95 17.13 5.35
CA LEU A 171 15.33 16.68 5.48
C LEU A 171 15.55 15.85 6.74
N PHE A 172 14.97 16.27 7.85
CA PHE A 172 15.05 15.54 9.12
C PHE A 172 14.42 14.14 9.00
N LEU A 173 13.19 14.04 8.49
CA LEU A 173 12.47 12.77 8.37
C LEU A 173 13.16 11.81 7.39
N LEU A 174 13.56 12.31 6.21
CA LEU A 174 14.31 11.53 5.23
C LEU A 174 15.67 11.07 5.74
N SER A 175 16.38 11.93 6.48
CA SER A 175 17.67 11.55 7.10
C SER A 175 17.52 10.47 8.12
N LEU A 176 16.44 10.50 8.90
CA LEU A 176 16.11 9.45 9.89
C LEU A 176 15.83 8.12 9.18
N ALA A 177 14.89 8.10 8.22
CA ALA A 177 14.56 6.90 7.44
C ALA A 177 15.77 6.34 6.69
N LEU A 178 16.56 7.21 6.06
CA LEU A 178 17.79 6.83 5.37
C LEU A 178 18.81 6.19 6.33
N THR A 179 18.97 6.74 7.54
CA THR A 179 19.87 6.19 8.55
C THR A 179 19.44 4.78 8.96
N LEU A 180 18.14 4.56 9.24
CA LEU A 180 17.61 3.25 9.58
C LEU A 180 17.87 2.23 8.46
N THR A 181 17.55 2.60 7.21
CA THR A 181 17.74 1.76 6.03
C THR A 181 19.20 1.38 5.80
N LEU A 182 20.11 2.35 5.87
CA LEU A 182 21.54 2.12 5.57
C LEU A 182 22.26 1.32 6.65
N LEU A 183 21.80 1.38 7.92
CA LEU A 183 22.44 0.66 9.03
C LEU A 183 22.18 -0.84 8.97
N GLY A 184 20.93 -1.28 8.74
CA GLY A 184 20.56 -2.66 8.88
C GLY A 184 19.76 -3.28 7.74
N GLY A 185 19.43 -2.54 6.67
CA GLY A 185 18.65 -3.05 5.56
C GLY A 185 17.32 -3.66 6.02
N GLN A 186 16.83 -4.70 5.33
CA GLN A 186 15.53 -5.31 5.60
C GLN A 186 15.37 -5.87 7.02
N ILE A 187 16.46 -6.31 7.67
CA ILE A 187 16.38 -6.80 9.08
C ILE A 187 16.02 -5.67 10.03
N ALA A 188 16.71 -4.52 9.93
CA ALA A 188 16.41 -3.37 10.78
C ALA A 188 14.99 -2.86 10.52
N ILE A 189 14.60 -2.73 9.24
CA ILE A 189 13.28 -2.28 8.81
C ILE A 189 12.19 -3.17 9.44
N ILE A 190 12.26 -4.49 9.31
CA ILE A 190 11.27 -5.42 9.89
C ILE A 190 11.15 -5.24 11.42
N ILE A 191 12.27 -5.06 12.13
CA ILE A 191 12.27 -4.92 13.58
C ILE A 191 11.69 -3.57 14.00
N THR A 192 12.12 -2.48 13.36
CA THR A 192 11.61 -1.13 13.66
C THR A 192 10.14 -0.99 13.31
N ASP A 193 9.71 -1.50 12.15
CA ASP A 193 8.33 -1.45 11.70
C ASP A 193 7.38 -2.25 12.59
N PHE A 194 7.83 -3.39 13.10
CA PHE A 194 7.04 -4.14 14.09
C PHE A 194 6.78 -3.30 15.34
N LEU A 195 7.82 -2.68 15.89
CA LEU A 195 7.69 -1.88 17.12
C LEU A 195 6.87 -0.61 16.87
N GLN A 196 7.11 0.06 15.74
CA GLN A 196 6.32 1.20 15.30
C GLN A 196 4.85 0.82 15.11
N GLY A 197 4.58 -0.34 14.48
CA GLY A 197 3.22 -0.83 14.26
C GLY A 197 2.46 -1.12 15.56
N GLN A 198 3.13 -1.70 16.57
CA GLN A 198 2.53 -1.90 17.89
C GLN A 198 2.23 -0.58 18.58
N PHE A 199 3.18 0.36 18.57
CA PHE A 199 3.01 1.69 19.10
C PHE A 199 1.83 2.43 18.42
N VAL A 200 1.79 2.41 17.09
CA VAL A 200 0.74 3.06 16.30
C VAL A 200 -0.64 2.50 16.66
N GLN A 201 -0.82 1.18 16.75
CA GLN A 201 -2.13 0.60 17.11
C GLN A 201 -2.61 1.06 18.49
N ILE A 202 -1.70 1.13 19.47
CA ILE A 202 -2.05 1.61 20.81
C ILE A 202 -2.46 3.09 20.76
N VAL A 203 -1.69 3.93 20.06
CA VAL A 203 -1.99 5.37 19.94
C VAL A 203 -3.30 5.62 19.21
N ILE A 204 -3.63 4.83 18.17
CA ILE A 204 -4.93 4.90 17.48
C ILE A 204 -6.08 4.71 18.47
N LEU A 205 -6.02 3.68 19.31
CA LEU A 205 -7.06 3.40 20.29
C LEU A 205 -7.17 4.50 21.34
N ILE A 206 -6.04 5.02 21.83
CA ILE A 206 -6.02 6.17 22.76
C ILE A 206 -6.67 7.39 22.10
N THR A 207 -6.27 7.73 20.88
CA THR A 207 -6.81 8.86 20.12
C THR A 207 -8.33 8.74 19.93
N PHE A 208 -8.80 7.55 19.57
CA PHE A 208 -10.23 7.28 19.41
C PHE A 208 -11.01 7.56 20.69
N PHE A 209 -10.57 7.02 21.84
CA PHE A 209 -11.26 7.23 23.11
C PHE A 209 -11.20 8.68 23.59
N VAL A 210 -10.08 9.37 23.38
CA VAL A 210 -9.96 10.79 23.70
C VAL A 210 -10.91 11.63 22.84
N MET A 211 -10.96 11.40 21.54
CA MET A 211 -11.89 12.12 20.66
C MET A 211 -13.35 11.85 21.04
N LEU A 212 -13.70 10.61 21.36
CA LEU A 212 -15.04 10.23 21.79
C LEU A 212 -15.41 10.86 23.15
N SER A 213 -14.44 11.16 24.01
CA SER A 213 -14.67 11.90 25.26
C SER A 213 -14.90 13.39 25.05
N GLN A 214 -14.39 13.97 23.96
CA GLN A 214 -14.57 15.37 23.59
C GLN A 214 -15.88 15.59 22.82
N ILE A 215 -16.17 14.71 21.88
CA ILE A 215 -17.37 14.76 21.03
C ILE A 215 -18.08 13.42 21.18
N SER A 216 -19.25 13.43 21.82
CA SER A 216 -20.04 12.20 21.99
C SER A 216 -20.50 11.63 20.65
N TRP A 217 -20.90 10.35 20.62
CA TRP A 217 -21.47 9.75 19.41
C TRP A 217 -22.69 10.52 18.89
N SER A 218 -23.54 11.03 19.80
CA SER A 218 -24.71 11.83 19.44
C SER A 218 -24.31 13.15 18.78
N ASP A 219 -23.32 13.85 19.33
CA ASP A 219 -22.84 15.13 18.82
C ASP A 219 -22.11 14.93 17.48
N LEU A 220 -21.34 13.84 17.35
CA LEU A 220 -20.76 13.44 16.07
C LEU A 220 -21.84 13.32 14.98
N ILE A 221 -22.89 12.55 15.25
CA ILE A 221 -23.99 12.37 14.30
C ILE A 221 -24.68 13.70 14.00
N THR A 222 -24.93 14.53 15.01
CA THR A 222 -25.54 15.86 14.81
C THR A 222 -24.67 16.74 13.89
N GLY A 223 -23.36 16.75 14.10
CA GLY A 223 -22.44 17.48 13.22
C GLY A 223 -22.43 16.95 11.80
N LEU A 224 -22.48 15.63 11.61
CA LEU A 224 -22.52 15.01 10.28
C LEU A 224 -23.85 15.27 9.52
N GLN A 225 -24.95 15.46 10.24
CA GLN A 225 -26.25 15.83 9.65
C GLN A 225 -26.28 17.26 9.12
N MET A 226 -25.32 18.11 9.50
CA MET A 226 -25.20 19.48 8.97
C MET A 226 -24.61 19.51 7.54
N ALA A 227 -24.14 18.37 7.02
CA ALA A 227 -23.67 18.26 5.65
C ALA A 227 -24.83 18.50 4.66
N PRO A 228 -24.55 19.04 3.44
CA PRO A 228 -25.57 19.19 2.39
C PRO A 228 -26.25 17.86 2.07
N GLU A 229 -27.53 17.89 1.75
CA GLU A 229 -28.33 16.66 1.55
C GLU A 229 -27.73 15.74 0.48
N GLN A 230 -27.23 16.30 -0.63
CA GLN A 230 -26.61 15.56 -1.73
C GLN A 230 -25.11 15.29 -1.55
N ALA A 231 -24.56 15.64 -0.39
CA ALA A 231 -23.21 15.30 0.04
C ALA A 231 -23.22 14.73 1.47
N SER A 232 -24.21 13.90 1.78
CA SER A 232 -24.43 13.33 3.11
C SER A 232 -23.20 12.57 3.61
N ARG A 233 -22.79 12.83 4.84
CA ARG A 233 -21.70 12.07 5.51
C ARG A 233 -22.19 10.77 6.14
N ILE A 234 -23.51 10.55 6.20
CA ILE A 234 -24.16 9.40 6.85
C ILE A 234 -24.76 8.43 5.84
N ASN A 235 -25.49 8.93 4.84
CA ASN A 235 -26.22 8.12 3.88
C ASN A 235 -25.42 7.92 2.58
N PRO A 236 -24.96 6.69 2.26
CA PRO A 236 -24.15 6.42 1.06
C PRO A 236 -24.87 6.69 -0.26
N PHE A 237 -26.19 6.74 -0.25
CA PHE A 237 -26.99 6.92 -1.46
C PHE A 237 -27.38 8.39 -1.73
N LYS A 238 -26.99 9.31 -0.83
CA LYS A 238 -27.13 10.77 -0.99
C LYS A 238 -25.77 11.42 -1.22
N GLN A 239 -25.10 11.06 -2.33
CA GLN A 239 -23.71 11.44 -2.65
C GLN A 239 -23.57 12.10 -4.02
N GLY A 240 -24.66 12.65 -4.59
CA GLY A 240 -24.68 13.23 -5.95
C GLY A 240 -23.69 14.37 -6.17
N GLU A 241 -23.37 15.14 -5.14
CA GLU A 241 -22.43 16.28 -5.18
C GLU A 241 -21.05 15.95 -4.63
N THR A 242 -20.80 14.71 -4.17
CA THR A 242 -19.49 14.31 -3.64
C THR A 242 -18.46 14.21 -4.76
N LYS A 243 -17.43 15.03 -4.67
CA LYS A 243 -16.36 15.08 -5.66
C LYS A 243 -15.30 14.01 -5.41
N GLY A 244 -14.89 13.29 -6.46
CA GLY A 244 -13.74 12.40 -6.43
C GLY A 244 -13.98 11.02 -5.85
N PHE A 245 -14.63 10.90 -4.69
CA PHE A 245 -14.81 9.62 -3.96
C PHE A 245 -16.25 9.07 -4.04
N ASN A 246 -16.82 9.08 -5.24
CA ASN A 246 -18.12 8.53 -5.54
C ASN A 246 -18.07 7.02 -5.87
N ILE A 247 -19.21 6.40 -6.14
CA ILE A 247 -19.29 4.96 -6.46
C ILE A 247 -18.41 4.56 -7.65
N ALA A 248 -18.26 5.42 -8.67
CA ALA A 248 -17.42 5.14 -9.83
C ALA A 248 -15.96 4.98 -9.45
N PHE A 249 -15.45 5.81 -8.51
CA PHE A 249 -14.12 5.66 -7.93
C PHE A 249 -13.92 4.24 -7.37
N PHE A 250 -14.83 3.74 -6.53
CA PHE A 250 -14.70 2.42 -5.91
C PHE A 250 -14.79 1.28 -6.91
N ILE A 251 -15.64 1.39 -7.95
CA ILE A 251 -15.74 0.38 -9.01
C ILE A 251 -14.45 0.32 -9.82
N ILE A 252 -13.88 1.46 -10.21
CA ILE A 252 -12.63 1.52 -10.96
C ILE A 252 -11.49 0.96 -10.12
N VAL A 253 -11.38 1.38 -8.86
CA VAL A 253 -10.35 0.87 -7.93
C VAL A 253 -10.49 -0.64 -7.73
N ALA A 254 -11.71 -1.17 -7.64
CA ALA A 254 -11.95 -2.61 -7.57
C ALA A 254 -11.42 -3.36 -8.81
N GLY A 255 -11.69 -2.84 -10.00
CA GLY A 255 -11.13 -3.36 -11.25
C GLY A 255 -9.61 -3.30 -11.29
N LEU A 256 -9.02 -2.17 -10.88
CA LEU A 256 -7.57 -1.99 -10.82
C LEU A 256 -6.89 -2.90 -9.81
N ASN A 257 -7.53 -3.22 -8.67
CA ASN A 257 -7.01 -4.18 -7.69
C ASN A 257 -6.93 -5.62 -8.23
N ILE A 258 -7.92 -6.04 -9.06
CA ILE A 258 -7.85 -7.33 -9.75
C ILE A 258 -6.73 -7.29 -10.80
N TYR A 259 -6.71 -6.25 -11.61
CA TYR A 259 -5.80 -6.05 -12.71
C TYR A 259 -4.33 -5.97 -12.27
N GLY A 260 -4.04 -5.16 -11.25
CA GLY A 260 -2.70 -4.93 -10.71
C GLY A 260 -2.29 -5.90 -9.59
N PHE A 261 -3.05 -6.97 -9.35
CA PHE A 261 -2.81 -7.86 -8.23
C PHE A 261 -1.39 -8.43 -8.21
N LYS A 262 -0.67 -8.17 -7.10
CA LYS A 262 0.76 -8.55 -6.90
C LYS A 262 1.75 -7.96 -7.91
N ALA A 263 1.35 -6.99 -8.71
CA ALA A 263 2.26 -6.33 -9.66
C ALA A 263 3.12 -5.24 -9.01
N TRP A 264 2.63 -4.56 -7.95
CA TRP A 264 3.37 -3.49 -7.27
C TRP A 264 4.56 -4.01 -6.48
N GLN A 265 5.72 -3.36 -6.65
CA GLN A 265 7.01 -3.83 -6.13
C GLN A 265 7.51 -3.04 -4.90
N GLY A 266 6.78 -2.00 -4.45
CA GLY A 266 7.20 -1.10 -3.37
C GLY A 266 7.41 -1.75 -1.99
N SER A 267 6.83 -2.94 -1.75
CA SER A 267 6.98 -3.70 -0.50
C SER A 267 7.58 -5.09 -0.71
N GLN A 268 8.42 -5.26 -1.75
CA GLN A 268 8.94 -6.57 -2.13
C GLN A 268 9.80 -7.25 -1.04
N GLY A 269 10.50 -6.48 -0.23
CA GLY A 269 11.30 -7.01 0.87
C GLY A 269 10.51 -7.88 1.84
N TYR A 270 9.26 -7.51 2.14
CA TYR A 270 8.37 -8.30 3.01
C TYR A 270 7.84 -9.57 2.36
N ASN A 271 7.72 -9.61 1.03
CA ASN A 271 7.34 -10.83 0.31
C ASN A 271 8.46 -11.87 0.31
N ALA A 272 9.71 -11.43 0.41
CA ALA A 272 10.90 -12.29 0.43
C ALA A 272 11.32 -12.75 1.84
N ALA A 273 10.91 -12.03 2.89
CA ALA A 273 11.35 -12.26 4.28
C ALA A 273 10.73 -13.45 5.02
N PRO A 274 9.56 -14.02 4.67
CA PRO A 274 8.92 -15.09 5.44
C PRO A 274 9.77 -16.37 5.50
N LYS A 275 9.81 -17.00 6.70
CA LYS A 275 10.52 -18.28 6.91
C LYS A 275 9.88 -19.46 6.16
N SER A 276 8.62 -19.33 5.72
CA SER A 276 7.95 -20.34 4.87
C SER A 276 6.80 -19.72 4.08
N PRO A 277 6.34 -20.37 2.99
CA PRO A 277 5.15 -19.96 2.25
C PRO A 277 3.89 -19.94 3.10
N HIS A 278 3.77 -20.84 4.09
CA HIS A 278 2.64 -20.88 5.01
C HIS A 278 2.62 -19.64 5.92
N GLU A 279 3.78 -19.23 6.46
CA GLU A 279 3.90 -18.02 7.26
C GLU A 279 3.52 -16.76 6.46
N ALA A 280 3.96 -16.67 5.20
CA ALA A 280 3.54 -15.59 4.30
C ALA A 280 2.02 -15.54 4.09
N LYS A 281 1.39 -16.72 3.88
CA LYS A 281 -0.06 -16.82 3.72
C LYS A 281 -0.79 -16.41 4.99
N MET A 282 -0.34 -16.88 6.15
CA MET A 282 -0.94 -16.54 7.44
C MET A 282 -0.74 -15.06 7.78
N ALA A 283 0.39 -14.44 7.47
CA ALA A 283 0.59 -13.02 7.65
C ALA A 283 -0.43 -12.18 6.86
N ASN A 284 -0.68 -12.54 5.60
CA ASN A 284 -1.72 -11.87 4.79
C ASN A 284 -3.14 -12.04 5.38
N ILE A 285 -3.48 -13.24 5.89
CA ILE A 285 -4.78 -13.51 6.53
C ILE A 285 -4.93 -12.67 7.82
N LEU A 286 -3.89 -12.59 8.62
CA LEU A 286 -3.86 -11.81 9.86
C LEU A 286 -3.92 -10.30 9.62
N GLY A 287 -3.52 -9.83 8.43
CA GLY A 287 -3.60 -8.44 8.02
C GLY A 287 -5.01 -7.83 8.14
N MET A 288 -6.07 -8.64 7.98
CA MET A 288 -7.45 -8.19 8.19
C MET A 288 -7.69 -7.71 9.63
N PHE A 289 -7.20 -8.47 10.61
CA PHE A 289 -7.38 -8.13 12.03
C PHE A 289 -6.58 -6.89 12.42
N ARG A 290 -5.33 -6.81 11.93
CA ARG A 290 -4.49 -5.62 12.13
C ARG A 290 -5.14 -4.36 11.55
N GLY A 291 -5.80 -4.47 10.39
CA GLY A 291 -6.43 -3.35 9.70
C GLY A 291 -7.61 -2.72 10.46
N GLN A 292 -8.17 -3.39 11.49
CA GLN A 292 -9.36 -2.88 12.18
C GLN A 292 -9.08 -1.57 12.96
N ALA A 293 -8.00 -1.49 13.71
CA ALA A 293 -7.63 -0.25 14.42
C ALA A 293 -7.36 0.89 13.43
N LEU A 294 -6.64 0.59 12.33
CA LEU A 294 -6.38 1.57 11.28
C LEU A 294 -7.67 2.08 10.61
N PHE A 295 -8.64 1.19 10.41
CA PHE A 295 -9.93 1.57 9.82
C PHE A 295 -10.69 2.54 10.73
N LEU A 296 -10.64 2.36 12.07
CA LEU A 296 -11.19 3.32 13.02
C LEU A 296 -10.54 4.70 12.89
N LEU A 297 -9.21 4.76 12.84
CA LEU A 297 -8.47 6.01 12.66
C LEU A 297 -8.89 6.71 11.36
N SER A 298 -8.81 5.97 10.25
CA SER A 298 -9.06 6.52 8.91
C SER A 298 -10.47 7.04 8.74
N MET A 299 -11.46 6.34 9.32
CA MET A 299 -12.88 6.67 9.20
C MET A 299 -13.30 7.74 10.19
N LEU A 300 -13.00 7.56 11.47
CA LEU A 300 -13.62 8.39 12.52
C LEU A 300 -12.91 9.71 12.77
N VAL A 301 -11.57 9.76 12.66
CA VAL A 301 -10.84 11.02 12.91
C VAL A 301 -11.28 12.14 11.96
N PRO A 302 -11.39 11.93 10.64
CA PRO A 302 -11.93 12.97 9.75
C PRO A 302 -13.36 13.36 10.07
N LEU A 303 -14.20 12.41 10.51
CA LEU A 303 -15.61 12.67 10.86
C LEU A 303 -15.73 13.47 12.16
N PHE A 304 -14.89 13.21 13.15
CA PHE A 304 -14.80 14.03 14.36
C PHE A 304 -14.38 15.48 14.04
N VAL A 305 -13.40 15.64 13.13
CA VAL A 305 -12.98 16.97 12.67
C VAL A 305 -14.12 17.66 11.89
N PHE A 306 -14.83 16.92 11.03
CA PHE A 306 -15.99 17.47 10.33
C PHE A 306 -17.04 17.96 11.31
N ALA A 307 -17.40 17.14 12.30
CA ALA A 307 -18.38 17.52 13.32
C ALA A 307 -17.92 18.75 14.13
N MET A 308 -16.64 18.78 14.58
CA MET A 308 -16.07 19.93 15.27
C MET A 308 -16.20 21.23 14.46
N LEU A 309 -15.95 21.17 13.16
CA LEU A 309 -16.02 22.38 12.31
C LEU A 309 -17.44 22.92 12.09
N HIS A 310 -18.48 22.11 12.36
CA HIS A 310 -19.86 22.50 12.14
C HIS A 310 -20.68 22.69 13.43
N LEU A 311 -20.24 22.11 14.56
CA LEU A 311 -20.94 22.22 15.82
C LEU A 311 -20.69 23.60 16.47
N PRO A 312 -21.75 24.31 16.96
CA PRO A 312 -21.62 25.63 17.56
C PRO A 312 -20.70 25.66 18.82
N GLU A 313 -20.65 24.57 19.57
CA GLU A 313 -19.85 24.42 20.78
C GLU A 313 -18.35 24.53 20.51
N PHE A 314 -17.90 24.21 19.29
CA PHE A 314 -16.52 24.27 18.84
C PHE A 314 -16.22 25.46 17.93
N SER A 315 -17.05 26.52 17.97
CA SER A 315 -16.90 27.68 17.09
C SER A 315 -15.52 28.36 17.18
N VAL A 316 -14.90 28.37 18.35
CA VAL A 316 -13.57 28.95 18.57
C VAL A 316 -12.50 28.08 17.88
N GLN A 317 -12.55 26.76 18.05
CA GLN A 317 -11.64 25.83 17.41
C GLN A 317 -11.82 25.86 15.89
N ALA A 318 -13.08 25.87 15.42
CA ALA A 318 -13.41 25.96 13.99
C ALA A 318 -12.87 27.26 13.37
N ALA A 319 -12.99 28.40 14.06
CA ALA A 319 -12.42 29.66 13.61
C ALA A 319 -10.89 29.60 13.48
N ALA A 320 -10.20 29.04 14.49
CA ALA A 320 -8.75 28.88 14.46
C ALA A 320 -8.27 27.97 13.31
N VAL A 321 -8.99 26.86 13.03
CA VAL A 321 -8.72 26.00 11.87
C VAL A 321 -8.89 26.75 10.57
N ASN A 322 -10.02 27.44 10.40
CA ASN A 322 -10.33 28.18 9.19
C ASN A 322 -9.34 29.32 8.92
N GLU A 323 -8.88 30.02 9.95
CA GLU A 323 -7.84 31.06 9.87
C GLU A 323 -6.52 30.45 9.36
N THR A 324 -6.09 29.33 9.95
CA THR A 324 -4.88 28.62 9.51
C THR A 324 -5.02 28.15 8.06
N LEU A 325 -6.16 27.59 7.68
CA LEU A 325 -6.40 27.12 6.30
C LEU A 325 -6.46 28.26 5.28
N ALA A 326 -6.94 29.43 5.69
CA ALA A 326 -7.01 30.61 4.83
C ALA A 326 -5.62 31.14 4.41
N SER A 327 -4.57 30.86 5.21
CA SER A 327 -3.17 31.23 4.86
C SER A 327 -2.59 30.36 3.76
N ILE A 328 -3.23 29.24 3.39
CA ILE A 328 -2.72 28.29 2.39
C ILE A 328 -3.29 28.69 1.02
N ASP A 329 -2.40 29.14 0.10
CA ASP A 329 -2.79 29.56 -1.24
C ASP A 329 -3.32 28.41 -2.10
N ASN A 330 -2.65 27.23 -2.06
CA ASN A 330 -3.02 26.08 -2.88
C ASN A 330 -4.30 25.41 -2.33
N PRO A 331 -5.40 25.39 -3.10
CA PRO A 331 -6.66 24.81 -2.65
C PRO A 331 -6.56 23.33 -2.29
N GLN A 332 -5.77 22.54 -3.03
CA GLN A 332 -5.61 21.12 -2.77
C GLN A 332 -4.83 20.87 -1.47
N ILE A 333 -3.78 21.66 -1.21
CA ILE A 333 -3.04 21.57 0.05
C ILE A 333 -3.93 21.99 1.22
N ARG A 334 -4.79 23.00 1.03
CA ARG A 334 -5.78 23.45 2.02
C ARG A 334 -6.71 22.33 2.41
N GLU A 335 -7.25 21.58 1.44
CA GLU A 335 -8.11 20.42 1.70
C GLU A 335 -7.35 19.30 2.45
N GLN A 336 -6.13 19.01 2.07
CA GLN A 336 -5.29 18.00 2.71
C GLN A 336 -4.99 18.33 4.18
N MET A 337 -4.78 19.62 4.48
CA MET A 337 -4.39 20.06 5.83
C MET A 337 -5.58 20.31 6.76
N ARG A 338 -6.81 20.22 6.27
CA ARG A 338 -8.02 20.44 7.07
C ARG A 338 -8.11 19.49 8.25
N VAL A 339 -7.98 18.18 8.01
CA VAL A 339 -8.03 17.18 9.10
C VAL A 339 -6.83 17.28 10.03
N PRO A 340 -5.58 17.32 9.57
CA PRO A 340 -4.42 17.51 10.43
C PRO A 340 -4.54 18.73 11.36
N THR A 341 -4.92 19.89 10.82
CA THR A 341 -5.11 21.12 11.60
C THR A 341 -6.24 20.97 12.61
N GLY A 342 -7.35 20.34 12.22
CA GLY A 342 -8.50 20.10 13.11
C GLY A 342 -8.16 19.14 14.25
N VAL A 343 -7.43 18.07 13.98
CA VAL A 343 -6.97 17.11 15.01
C VAL A 343 -6.10 17.83 16.06
N GLY A 344 -5.21 18.74 15.60
CA GLY A 344 -4.39 19.55 16.49
C GLY A 344 -5.21 20.43 17.45
N GLN A 345 -6.45 20.79 17.12
CA GLN A 345 -7.36 21.55 17.99
C GLN A 345 -8.15 20.67 18.97
N LEU A 346 -8.28 19.37 18.69
CA LEU A 346 -9.06 18.44 19.52
C LEU A 346 -8.23 17.70 20.56
N LEU A 347 -6.95 17.42 20.29
CA LEU A 347 -6.15 16.56 21.17
C LEU A 347 -5.53 17.36 22.32
N PRO A 348 -5.63 16.89 23.58
CA PRO A 348 -4.93 17.49 24.72
C PRO A 348 -3.42 17.18 24.67
N ALA A 349 -2.65 18.01 25.41
CA ALA A 349 -1.23 17.78 25.61
C ALA A 349 -0.95 16.35 26.09
N GLY A 350 0.14 15.75 25.66
CA GLY A 350 0.49 14.35 25.85
C GLY A 350 -0.12 13.43 24.79
N VAL A 351 -1.42 13.50 24.52
CA VAL A 351 -2.05 12.76 23.40
C VAL A 351 -1.65 13.39 22.07
N MET A 352 -1.49 14.70 22.00
CA MET A 352 -0.97 15.42 20.86
C MET A 352 0.46 14.94 20.52
N GLY A 353 1.32 14.78 21.54
CA GLY A 353 2.66 14.21 21.36
C GLY A 353 2.65 12.75 20.90
N LEU A 354 1.76 11.91 21.45
CA LEU A 354 1.57 10.53 21.02
C LEU A 354 1.15 10.47 19.56
N PHE A 355 0.20 11.31 19.15
CA PHE A 355 -0.28 11.35 17.77
C PHE A 355 0.80 11.87 16.81
N ALA A 356 1.55 12.92 17.18
CA ALA A 356 2.70 13.39 16.39
C ALA A 356 3.75 12.28 16.24
N ALA A 357 4.10 11.61 17.33
CA ALA A 357 5.03 10.48 17.33
C ALA A 357 4.50 9.31 16.44
N MET A 358 3.20 9.05 16.45
CA MET A 358 2.54 8.07 15.57
C MET A 358 2.70 8.44 14.10
N ILE A 359 2.47 9.69 13.72
CA ILE A 359 2.64 10.18 12.35
C ILE A 359 4.11 10.10 11.90
N ILE A 360 5.04 10.46 12.79
CA ILE A 360 6.48 10.33 12.49
C ILE A 360 6.87 8.86 12.33
N ALA A 361 6.40 7.96 13.20
CA ALA A 361 6.63 6.52 13.07
C ALA A 361 6.09 5.99 11.73
N ALA A 362 4.86 6.37 11.37
CA ALA A 362 4.24 5.98 10.10
C ALA A 362 5.03 6.50 8.89
N ALA A 363 5.49 7.74 8.94
CA ALA A 363 6.31 8.32 7.89
C ALA A 363 7.62 7.56 7.70
N VAL A 364 8.38 7.38 8.79
CA VAL A 364 9.70 6.76 8.78
C VAL A 364 9.64 5.31 8.29
N SER A 365 8.65 4.53 8.75
CA SER A 365 8.45 3.14 8.33
C SER A 365 8.13 3.00 6.83
N THR A 366 7.35 3.92 6.28
CA THR A 366 7.07 3.91 4.85
C THR A 366 8.26 4.42 4.04
N ASP A 367 8.90 5.49 4.50
CA ASP A 367 10.07 6.06 3.82
C ASP A 367 11.23 5.07 3.76
N ASP A 368 11.58 4.40 4.85
CA ASP A 368 12.68 3.42 4.87
C ASP A 368 12.38 2.21 3.97
N THR A 369 11.14 1.72 3.96
CA THR A 369 10.68 0.66 3.07
C THR A 369 10.78 1.06 1.60
N TYR A 370 10.32 2.26 1.22
CA TYR A 370 10.34 2.71 -0.17
C TYR A 370 11.76 3.04 -0.63
N LEU A 371 12.57 3.68 0.20
CA LEU A 371 13.99 3.89 -0.05
C LEU A 371 14.72 2.57 -0.32
N HIS A 372 14.50 1.58 0.55
CA HIS A 372 15.11 0.25 0.40
C HIS A 372 14.61 -0.44 -0.88
N SER A 373 13.30 -0.48 -1.11
CA SER A 373 12.70 -1.19 -2.25
C SER A 373 13.12 -0.59 -3.59
N TRP A 374 13.00 0.72 -3.77
CA TRP A 374 13.34 1.35 -5.06
C TRP A 374 14.84 1.37 -5.31
N GLY A 375 15.66 1.57 -4.27
CA GLY A 375 17.12 1.41 -4.38
C GLY A 375 17.52 -0.01 -4.77
N SER A 376 16.89 -1.01 -4.18
CA SER A 376 17.13 -2.43 -4.48
C SER A 376 16.71 -2.80 -5.90
N ILE A 377 15.51 -2.39 -6.34
CA ILE A 377 14.99 -2.61 -7.70
C ILE A 377 15.91 -1.98 -8.74
N PHE A 378 16.37 -0.74 -8.50
CA PHE A 378 17.33 -0.10 -9.41
C PHE A 378 18.60 -0.92 -9.59
N VAL A 379 19.16 -1.43 -8.51
CA VAL A 379 20.37 -2.26 -8.60
C VAL A 379 20.07 -3.62 -9.22
N GLN A 380 19.08 -4.35 -8.70
CA GLN A 380 18.84 -5.76 -9.07
C GLN A 380 18.21 -5.93 -10.46
N ASP A 381 17.29 -5.03 -10.84
CA ASP A 381 16.49 -5.20 -12.04
C ASP A 381 16.90 -4.26 -13.19
N VAL A 382 17.65 -3.16 -12.88
CA VAL A 382 18.19 -2.26 -13.92
C VAL A 382 19.68 -2.47 -14.10
N ILE A 383 20.51 -2.35 -13.04
CA ILE A 383 21.97 -2.40 -13.20
C ILE A 383 22.51 -3.82 -13.40
N MET A 384 22.12 -4.76 -12.53
CA MET A 384 22.68 -6.13 -12.55
C MET A 384 22.45 -6.87 -13.88
N PRO A 385 21.32 -6.72 -14.58
CA PRO A 385 21.12 -7.36 -15.88
C PRO A 385 22.06 -6.88 -17.00
N PHE A 386 22.69 -5.72 -16.89
CA PHE A 386 23.70 -5.26 -17.84
C PHE A 386 25.09 -5.87 -17.58
N ARG A 387 25.28 -6.48 -16.41
CA ARG A 387 26.58 -7.05 -16.03
C ARG A 387 26.66 -8.53 -16.40
N ASN A 388 27.84 -8.94 -16.82
CA ASN A 388 28.14 -10.34 -17.13
C ASN A 388 28.91 -11.04 -16.00
N ARG A 389 29.33 -10.31 -14.97
CA ARG A 389 30.08 -10.85 -13.82
C ARG A 389 29.43 -10.42 -12.51
N PRO A 390 29.35 -11.31 -11.50
CA PRO A 390 28.83 -10.97 -10.18
C PRO A 390 29.70 -9.89 -9.52
N LEU A 391 29.09 -9.09 -8.67
CA LEU A 391 29.78 -8.09 -7.85
C LEU A 391 30.36 -8.79 -6.59
N SER A 392 31.50 -8.27 -6.10
CA SER A 392 31.90 -8.64 -4.75
C SER A 392 30.87 -8.14 -3.74
N ARG A 393 30.68 -8.84 -2.63
CA ARG A 393 29.74 -8.48 -1.54
C ARG A 393 29.86 -7.00 -1.14
N ARG A 394 31.11 -6.49 -0.96
CA ARG A 394 31.33 -5.09 -0.59
C ARG A 394 30.86 -4.12 -1.66
N ALA A 395 31.17 -4.39 -2.93
CA ALA A 395 30.75 -3.56 -4.06
C ALA A 395 29.23 -3.58 -4.22
N HIS A 396 28.58 -4.72 -4.04
CA HIS A 396 27.13 -4.85 -4.15
C HIS A 396 26.42 -4.05 -3.05
N LEU A 397 26.82 -4.22 -1.79
CA LEU A 397 26.26 -3.45 -0.68
C LEU A 397 26.51 -1.93 -0.81
N CYS A 398 27.70 -1.54 -1.32
CA CYS A 398 28.00 -0.14 -1.59
C CYS A 398 27.05 0.43 -2.67
N LEU A 399 26.87 -0.31 -3.77
CA LEU A 399 25.97 0.11 -4.86
C LEU A 399 24.52 0.23 -4.39
N LEU A 400 24.03 -0.72 -3.57
CA LEU A 400 22.70 -0.63 -2.98
C LEU A 400 22.56 0.63 -2.12
N ARG A 401 23.53 0.93 -1.26
CA ARG A 401 23.50 2.14 -0.41
C ARG A 401 23.52 3.44 -1.21
N VAL A 402 24.33 3.49 -2.27
CA VAL A 402 24.37 4.67 -3.17
C VAL A 402 23.05 4.84 -3.90
N ALA A 403 22.44 3.76 -4.39
CA ALA A 403 21.11 3.81 -5.03
C ALA A 403 20.02 4.29 -4.05
N ILE A 404 20.00 3.78 -2.83
CA ILE A 404 19.08 4.20 -1.77
C ILE A 404 19.23 5.69 -1.47
N PHE A 405 20.48 6.17 -1.34
CA PHE A 405 20.76 7.60 -1.14
C PHE A 405 20.27 8.45 -2.34
N GLY A 406 20.50 7.97 -3.57
CA GLY A 406 20.00 8.63 -4.78
C GLY A 406 18.46 8.76 -4.81
N VAL A 407 17.74 7.74 -4.36
CA VAL A 407 16.28 7.79 -4.24
C VAL A 407 15.85 8.82 -3.19
N ALA A 408 16.55 8.93 -2.05
CA ALA A 408 16.25 9.93 -1.03
C ALA A 408 16.46 11.36 -1.54
N VAL A 409 17.56 11.60 -2.25
CA VAL A 409 17.83 12.92 -2.88
C VAL A 409 16.76 13.25 -3.91
N PHE A 410 16.39 12.29 -4.76
CA PHE A 410 15.32 12.49 -5.73
C PHE A 410 14.00 12.85 -5.04
N ALA A 411 13.58 12.10 -4.02
CA ALA A 411 12.34 12.35 -3.31
C ALA A 411 12.33 13.72 -2.63
N PHE A 412 13.44 14.14 -2.03
CA PHE A 412 13.58 15.47 -1.43
C PHE A 412 13.39 16.58 -2.47
N VAL A 413 14.15 16.52 -3.58
CA VAL A 413 14.10 17.56 -4.62
C VAL A 413 12.73 17.57 -5.31
N PHE A 414 12.20 16.39 -5.67
CA PHE A 414 10.90 16.28 -6.32
C PHE A 414 9.78 16.83 -5.44
N SER A 415 9.77 16.50 -4.15
CA SER A 415 8.82 17.03 -3.18
C SER A 415 8.82 18.55 -3.03
N LEU A 416 9.96 19.21 -3.22
CA LEU A 416 10.06 20.67 -3.15
C LEU A 416 9.51 21.35 -4.41
N VAL A 417 9.65 20.70 -5.57
CA VAL A 417 9.36 21.33 -6.87
C VAL A 417 7.96 20.95 -7.38
N PHE A 418 7.50 19.75 -7.07
CA PHE A 418 6.24 19.25 -7.64
C PHE A 418 5.01 19.75 -6.87
N PRO A 419 4.14 20.56 -7.50
CA PRO A 419 2.88 20.98 -6.89
C PRO A 419 1.84 19.85 -6.99
N LEU A 420 1.33 19.39 -5.86
CA LEU A 420 0.23 18.43 -5.85
C LEU A 420 -1.09 19.17 -6.15
N SER A 421 -1.78 18.76 -7.21
CA SER A 421 -2.99 19.39 -7.75
C SER A 421 -4.25 18.51 -7.66
N GLU A 422 -4.15 17.34 -7.04
CA GLU A 422 -5.26 16.40 -6.88
C GLU A 422 -5.16 15.64 -5.56
N TYR A 423 -6.23 14.91 -5.19
CA TYR A 423 -6.23 14.04 -4.03
C TYR A 423 -5.08 13.01 -4.10
N ILE A 424 -4.51 12.68 -2.95
CA ILE A 424 -3.35 11.78 -2.85
C ILE A 424 -3.63 10.41 -3.50
N PHE A 425 -4.83 9.84 -3.30
CA PHE A 425 -5.21 8.58 -3.94
C PHE A 425 -5.22 8.66 -5.47
N MET A 426 -5.64 9.79 -6.04
CA MET A 426 -5.67 9.98 -7.50
C MET A 426 -4.24 10.01 -8.06
N TYR A 427 -3.35 10.73 -7.37
CA TYR A 427 -1.93 10.80 -7.72
C TYR A 427 -1.26 9.43 -7.63
N PHE A 428 -1.55 8.63 -6.59
CA PHE A 428 -1.01 7.28 -6.46
C PHE A 428 -1.40 6.40 -7.64
N GLN A 429 -2.64 6.47 -8.05
CA GLN A 429 -3.13 5.64 -9.14
C GLN A 429 -2.48 6.00 -10.46
N ILE A 430 -2.41 7.28 -10.82
CA ILE A 430 -1.85 7.67 -12.12
C ILE A 430 -0.34 7.48 -12.20
N THR A 431 0.42 7.77 -11.13
CA THR A 431 1.87 7.52 -11.10
C THR A 431 2.17 6.03 -11.05
N GLY A 432 1.36 5.25 -10.33
CA GLY A 432 1.42 3.80 -10.36
C GLY A 432 1.12 3.22 -11.75
N ALA A 433 0.19 3.83 -12.50
CA ALA A 433 -0.19 3.37 -13.83
C ALA A 433 0.94 3.47 -14.88
N ILE A 434 2.00 4.25 -14.64
CA ILE A 434 3.19 4.26 -15.52
C ILE A 434 3.76 2.84 -15.67
N TYR A 435 3.75 2.06 -14.60
CA TYR A 435 4.14 0.64 -14.64
C TYR A 435 2.94 -0.29 -14.63
N LEU A 436 2.03 -0.14 -13.65
CA LEU A 436 0.89 -1.04 -13.46
C LEU A 436 -0.06 -1.01 -14.65
N GLY A 437 -0.18 0.11 -15.35
CA GLY A 437 -1.04 0.27 -16.52
C GLY A 437 -0.80 -0.78 -17.60
N GLY A 438 0.46 -1.15 -17.84
CA GLY A 438 0.81 -2.25 -18.76
C GLY A 438 1.07 -3.58 -18.05
N ALA A 439 1.64 -3.54 -16.85
CA ALA A 439 2.13 -4.73 -16.14
C ALA A 439 1.02 -5.74 -15.83
N GLY A 440 -0.19 -5.28 -15.47
CA GLY A 440 -1.31 -6.17 -15.21
C GLY A 440 -1.65 -7.07 -16.40
N ALA A 441 -1.79 -6.50 -17.60
CA ALA A 441 -2.04 -7.26 -18.81
C ALA A 441 -0.91 -8.25 -19.12
N VAL A 442 0.34 -7.82 -18.95
CA VAL A 442 1.53 -8.63 -19.23
C VAL A 442 1.68 -9.79 -18.23
N ILE A 443 1.43 -9.56 -16.96
CA ILE A 443 1.51 -10.59 -15.91
C ILE A 443 0.38 -11.60 -16.09
N ILE A 444 -0.87 -11.15 -16.13
CA ILE A 444 -2.03 -12.02 -16.26
C ILE A 444 -1.97 -12.79 -17.59
N GLY A 445 -1.76 -12.09 -18.71
CA GLY A 445 -1.65 -12.71 -20.01
C GLY A 445 -0.46 -13.67 -20.10
N GLY A 446 0.68 -13.32 -19.51
CA GLY A 446 1.86 -14.17 -19.48
C GLY A 446 1.66 -15.48 -18.72
N LEU A 447 0.92 -15.45 -17.61
CA LEU A 447 0.65 -16.61 -16.75
C LEU A 447 -0.53 -17.47 -17.22
N TYR A 448 -1.50 -16.91 -17.94
CA TYR A 448 -2.75 -17.60 -18.23
C TYR A 448 -3.02 -17.83 -19.74
N TRP A 449 -2.37 -17.08 -20.62
CA TRP A 449 -2.66 -17.11 -22.03
C TRP A 449 -1.46 -17.53 -22.89
N LYS A 450 -1.54 -18.72 -23.48
CA LYS A 450 -0.46 -19.31 -24.28
C LYS A 450 -0.07 -18.50 -25.54
N ARG A 451 -1.02 -17.72 -26.11
CA ARG A 451 -0.78 -16.85 -27.26
C ARG A 451 -0.19 -15.49 -26.92
N GLY A 452 -0.13 -15.13 -25.62
CA GLY A 452 0.52 -13.89 -25.21
C GLY A 452 1.94 -13.80 -25.75
N SER A 453 2.26 -12.72 -26.48
CA SER A 453 3.53 -12.57 -27.21
C SER A 453 4.41 -11.49 -26.59
N VAL A 454 5.68 -11.48 -27.00
CA VAL A 454 6.65 -10.42 -26.63
C VAL A 454 6.21 -9.09 -27.21
N GLU A 455 5.69 -9.06 -28.45
CA GLU A 455 5.18 -7.86 -29.12
C GLU A 455 3.97 -7.28 -28.37
N GLY A 456 3.06 -8.13 -27.91
CA GLY A 456 1.93 -7.73 -27.07
C GLY A 456 2.38 -7.14 -25.74
N ALA A 457 3.40 -7.74 -25.11
CA ALA A 457 3.96 -7.23 -23.86
C ALA A 457 4.59 -5.84 -24.04
N TRP A 458 5.40 -5.64 -25.07
CA TRP A 458 5.98 -4.34 -25.41
C TRP A 458 4.90 -3.29 -25.70
N ALA A 459 3.89 -3.62 -26.51
CA ALA A 459 2.80 -2.70 -26.85
C ALA A 459 2.03 -2.26 -25.58
N ALA A 460 1.62 -3.23 -24.74
CA ALA A 460 0.88 -2.93 -23.51
C ALA A 460 1.65 -2.03 -22.57
N MET A 461 2.93 -2.36 -22.30
CA MET A 461 3.76 -1.58 -21.37
C MET A 461 4.09 -0.21 -21.93
N SER A 462 4.49 -0.10 -23.21
CA SER A 462 4.88 1.19 -23.81
C SER A 462 3.69 2.13 -23.94
N ILE A 463 2.57 1.64 -24.50
CA ILE A 463 1.36 2.47 -24.70
C ILE A 463 0.76 2.85 -23.34
N GLY A 464 0.67 1.89 -22.41
CA GLY A 464 0.18 2.18 -21.05
C GLY A 464 1.01 3.25 -20.33
N SER A 465 2.35 3.12 -20.38
CA SER A 465 3.24 4.11 -19.75
C SER A 465 3.15 5.48 -20.40
N VAL A 466 3.12 5.55 -21.73
CA VAL A 466 2.98 6.81 -22.47
C VAL A 466 1.66 7.50 -22.13
N LEU A 467 0.55 6.76 -22.12
CA LEU A 467 -0.77 7.32 -21.75
C LEU A 467 -0.80 7.82 -20.30
N ALA A 468 -0.21 7.07 -19.35
CA ALA A 468 -0.14 7.51 -17.96
C ALA A 468 0.68 8.80 -17.81
N VAL A 469 1.86 8.88 -18.43
CA VAL A 469 2.70 10.08 -18.43
C VAL A 469 2.00 11.26 -19.12
N THR A 470 1.32 11.00 -20.25
CA THR A 470 0.51 12.02 -20.93
C THR A 470 -0.62 12.53 -20.03
N GLY A 471 -1.30 11.64 -19.31
CA GLY A 471 -2.34 12.03 -18.36
C GLY A 471 -1.81 12.93 -17.24
N ILE A 472 -0.66 12.59 -16.67
CA ILE A 472 0.02 13.42 -15.66
C ILE A 472 0.39 14.79 -16.24
N ALA A 473 0.97 14.82 -17.46
CA ALA A 473 1.36 16.06 -18.12
C ALA A 473 0.15 16.94 -18.46
N LEU A 474 -0.93 16.33 -18.97
CA LEU A 474 -2.17 17.06 -19.27
C LEU A 474 -2.72 17.73 -18.02
N ARG A 475 -2.83 16.99 -16.91
CA ARG A 475 -3.47 17.48 -15.69
C ARG A 475 -2.60 18.52 -14.94
N ASN A 476 -1.30 18.28 -14.81
CA ASN A 476 -0.44 19.07 -13.92
C ASN A 476 0.37 20.15 -14.65
N ILE A 477 0.50 20.05 -15.98
CA ILE A 477 1.32 20.98 -16.76
C ILE A 477 0.48 21.70 -17.81
N ILE A 478 -0.14 20.94 -18.72
CA ILE A 478 -0.78 21.53 -19.90
C ILE A 478 -2.05 22.30 -19.49
N TRP A 479 -2.92 21.67 -18.70
CA TRP A 479 -4.21 22.28 -18.35
C TRP A 479 -4.06 23.54 -17.50
N PRO A 480 -3.29 23.55 -16.38
CA PRO A 480 -3.20 24.74 -15.55
C PRO A 480 -2.38 25.89 -16.17
N HIS A 481 -1.37 25.59 -17.02
CA HIS A 481 -0.47 26.61 -17.52
C HIS A 481 -0.77 27.07 -18.94
N PHE A 482 -1.23 26.21 -19.82
CA PHE A 482 -1.46 26.54 -21.22
C PHE A 482 -2.92 26.78 -21.58
N LEU A 483 -3.88 26.13 -20.93
CA LEU A 483 -5.29 26.30 -21.26
C LEU A 483 -5.79 27.74 -21.04
N PRO A 484 -5.42 28.46 -19.96
CA PRO A 484 -5.80 29.86 -19.80
C PRO A 484 -5.30 30.73 -20.94
N ASP A 485 -4.05 30.59 -21.34
CA ASP A 485 -3.45 31.35 -22.45
C ASP A 485 -4.16 31.01 -23.77
N TRP A 486 -4.41 29.73 -24.05
CA TRP A 486 -5.13 29.34 -25.27
C TRP A 486 -6.57 29.86 -25.31
N LYS A 487 -7.27 29.98 -24.18
CA LYS A 487 -8.58 30.60 -24.11
C LYS A 487 -8.53 32.10 -24.42
N LEU A 488 -7.44 32.79 -24.02
CA LEU A 488 -7.21 34.19 -24.32
C LEU A 488 -6.83 34.39 -25.80
N ASP A 489 -5.97 33.53 -26.35
CA ASP A 489 -5.51 33.60 -27.74
C ASP A 489 -6.60 33.27 -28.76
N PHE A 490 -7.54 32.39 -28.37
CA PHE A 490 -8.62 31.92 -29.24
C PHE A 490 -10.03 32.18 -28.65
N PRO A 491 -10.42 33.48 -28.47
CA PRO A 491 -11.67 33.83 -27.77
C PRO A 491 -12.94 33.35 -28.53
N ASN A 492 -12.85 33.21 -29.86
CA ASN A 492 -13.97 32.80 -30.71
C ASN A 492 -14.15 31.29 -30.84
N SER A 493 -13.29 30.48 -30.24
CA SER A 493 -13.38 29.03 -30.25
C SER A 493 -14.36 28.53 -29.17
N GLN A 494 -15.63 28.31 -29.54
CA GLN A 494 -16.65 27.81 -28.63
C GLN A 494 -16.25 26.52 -27.94
N TRP A 495 -15.57 25.59 -28.65
CA TRP A 495 -15.09 24.33 -28.08
C TRP A 495 -14.05 24.59 -26.98
N LEU A 496 -13.08 25.49 -27.23
CA LEU A 496 -12.02 25.77 -26.27
C LEU A 496 -12.54 26.52 -25.05
N GLN A 497 -13.47 27.46 -25.25
CA GLN A 497 -14.11 28.20 -24.16
C GLN A 497 -15.00 27.31 -23.29
N ALA A 498 -15.58 26.25 -23.85
CA ALA A 498 -16.42 25.29 -23.14
C ALA A 498 -15.61 24.27 -22.29
N LEU A 499 -14.27 24.20 -22.47
CA LEU A 499 -13.45 23.30 -21.65
C LEU A 499 -13.45 23.75 -20.18
N PRO A 500 -13.58 22.80 -19.24
CA PRO A 500 -13.55 23.12 -17.80
C PRO A 500 -12.18 23.69 -17.38
N GLU A 501 -12.15 24.44 -16.30
CA GLU A 501 -10.90 25.03 -15.78
C GLU A 501 -9.91 23.98 -15.26
N THR A 502 -10.43 22.86 -14.76
CA THR A 502 -9.62 21.72 -14.33
C THR A 502 -9.78 20.57 -15.32
N PHE A 503 -8.72 19.77 -15.50
CA PHE A 503 -8.78 18.59 -16.37
C PHE A 503 -9.90 17.64 -15.92
N PRO A 504 -10.79 17.21 -16.82
CA PRO A 504 -12.05 16.54 -16.45
C PRO A 504 -11.89 15.14 -15.86
N LEU A 505 -10.77 14.46 -16.14
CA LEU A 505 -10.50 13.12 -15.62
C LEU A 505 -9.55 13.19 -14.41
N ASN A 506 -9.88 12.45 -13.36
CA ASN A 506 -8.99 12.28 -12.23
C ASN A 506 -8.00 11.11 -12.44
N GLY A 507 -6.99 10.97 -11.55
CA GLY A 507 -5.95 9.97 -11.68
C GLY A 507 -6.45 8.53 -11.66
N VAL A 508 -7.57 8.23 -10.98
CA VAL A 508 -8.19 6.90 -10.94
C VAL A 508 -8.88 6.58 -12.26
N GLU A 509 -9.65 7.52 -12.80
CA GLU A 509 -10.33 7.38 -14.09
C GLU A 509 -9.32 7.19 -15.23
N MET A 510 -8.27 8.02 -15.24
CA MET A 510 -7.18 7.87 -16.21
C MET A 510 -6.49 6.51 -16.09
N SER A 511 -6.22 6.03 -14.88
CA SER A 511 -5.60 4.71 -14.65
C SER A 511 -6.49 3.57 -15.16
N GLY A 512 -7.81 3.69 -14.98
CA GLY A 512 -8.79 2.75 -15.54
C GLY A 512 -8.72 2.69 -17.07
N ILE A 513 -8.69 3.86 -17.72
CA ILE A 513 -8.56 3.97 -19.18
C ILE A 513 -7.23 3.36 -19.66
N VAL A 514 -6.12 3.71 -18.98
CA VAL A 514 -4.79 3.17 -19.30
C VAL A 514 -4.78 1.64 -19.23
N ALA A 515 -5.35 1.06 -18.17
CA ALA A 515 -5.44 -0.39 -18.02
C ALA A 515 -6.24 -1.05 -19.16
N LEU A 516 -7.41 -0.50 -19.51
CA LEU A 516 -8.23 -1.02 -20.62
C LEU A 516 -7.52 -0.95 -21.95
N VAL A 517 -6.88 0.18 -22.26
CA VAL A 517 -6.10 0.36 -23.50
C VAL A 517 -4.92 -0.59 -23.54
N ALA A 518 -4.22 -0.81 -22.44
CA ALA A 518 -3.10 -1.74 -22.35
C ALA A 518 -3.54 -3.20 -22.56
N VAL A 519 -4.67 -3.62 -21.98
CA VAL A 519 -5.25 -4.95 -22.19
C VAL A 519 -5.61 -5.13 -23.67
N PHE A 520 -6.28 -4.15 -24.26
CA PHE A 520 -6.63 -4.19 -25.69
C PHE A 520 -5.39 -4.35 -26.57
N ASN A 521 -4.34 -3.54 -26.35
CA ASN A 521 -3.10 -3.61 -27.13
C ASN A 521 -2.34 -4.92 -26.87
N TYR A 522 -2.31 -5.42 -25.64
CA TYR A 522 -1.71 -6.72 -25.35
C TYR A 522 -2.37 -7.83 -26.18
N ILE A 523 -3.69 -7.87 -26.20
CA ILE A 523 -4.47 -8.86 -26.97
C ILE A 523 -4.24 -8.67 -28.47
N LEU A 524 -4.41 -7.45 -28.98
CA LEU A 524 -4.29 -7.13 -30.41
C LEU A 524 -2.91 -7.54 -30.97
N PHE A 525 -1.83 -7.05 -30.36
CA PHE A 525 -0.49 -7.34 -30.85
C PHE A 525 -0.07 -8.80 -30.61
N SER A 526 -0.62 -9.48 -29.59
CA SER A 526 -0.40 -10.91 -29.40
C SER A 526 -1.12 -11.75 -30.46
N LEU A 527 -2.30 -11.35 -30.92
CA LEU A 527 -3.02 -12.01 -32.00
C LEU A 527 -2.38 -11.77 -33.37
N LEU A 528 -1.83 -10.57 -33.57
CA LEU A 528 -1.13 -10.21 -34.81
C LEU A 528 0.30 -10.81 -34.90
N SER A 529 0.86 -11.22 -33.75
CA SER A 529 2.19 -11.84 -33.71
C SER A 529 2.22 -13.18 -34.42
N ARG A 530 3.27 -13.38 -35.23
CA ARG A 530 3.52 -14.65 -35.95
C ARG A 530 4.29 -15.68 -35.13
N ARG A 531 4.63 -15.35 -33.84
CA ARG A 531 5.35 -16.30 -33.02
C ARG A 531 4.48 -17.48 -32.61
N PRO A 532 5.08 -18.67 -32.44
CA PRO A 532 4.35 -19.83 -31.96
C PRO A 532 3.86 -19.61 -30.53
N PRO A 533 2.73 -20.23 -30.16
CA PRO A 533 2.24 -20.20 -28.78
C PRO A 533 3.28 -20.74 -27.81
N VAL A 534 3.40 -20.10 -26.63
CA VAL A 534 4.33 -20.53 -25.58
C VAL A 534 3.88 -21.86 -24.97
N ASN A 535 4.82 -22.74 -24.72
CA ASN A 535 4.57 -23.98 -23.99
C ASN A 535 4.39 -23.66 -22.49
N MET A 536 3.13 -23.63 -22.05
CA MET A 536 2.77 -23.31 -20.67
C MET A 536 3.20 -24.41 -19.70
N ASP A 537 3.27 -25.68 -20.13
CA ASP A 537 3.73 -26.77 -19.26
C ASP A 537 5.24 -26.65 -18.97
N LYS A 538 6.03 -26.19 -19.96
CA LYS A 538 7.46 -25.87 -19.76
C LYS A 538 7.63 -24.66 -18.85
N LEU A 539 6.88 -23.58 -19.08
CA LEU A 539 6.95 -22.34 -18.27
C LEU A 539 6.58 -22.58 -16.80
N LEU A 540 5.58 -23.42 -16.56
CA LEU A 540 5.03 -23.71 -15.23
C LEU A 540 5.62 -24.99 -14.60
N HIS A 541 6.65 -25.58 -15.18
CA HIS A 541 7.30 -26.81 -14.72
C HIS A 541 6.30 -27.95 -14.45
N ARG A 542 5.36 -28.19 -15.38
CA ARG A 542 4.32 -29.20 -15.25
C ARG A 542 4.60 -30.42 -16.11
N ARG A 543 4.00 -31.56 -15.78
CA ARG A 543 4.08 -32.84 -16.52
C ARG A 543 5.53 -33.28 -16.76
N GLN A 544 5.93 -33.51 -18.00
CA GLN A 544 7.29 -33.93 -18.40
C GLN A 544 8.39 -32.90 -18.07
N TYR A 545 8.02 -31.66 -17.75
CA TYR A 545 8.93 -30.59 -17.32
C TYR A 545 8.94 -30.39 -15.79
N ALA A 546 8.31 -31.31 -15.04
CA ALA A 546 8.37 -31.27 -13.58
C ALA A 546 9.82 -31.48 -13.13
N VAL A 547 10.34 -30.57 -12.31
CA VAL A 547 11.70 -30.65 -11.77
C VAL A 547 11.59 -31.23 -10.36
N GLU A 548 12.30 -32.36 -10.13
CA GLU A 548 12.44 -32.93 -8.78
C GLU A 548 13.31 -32.01 -7.94
N ASP A 549 12.75 -31.46 -6.88
CA ASP A 549 13.49 -30.66 -5.90
C ASP A 549 14.32 -31.61 -5.03
N PHE A 550 15.63 -31.57 -5.17
CA PHE A 550 16.60 -32.42 -4.41
C PHE A 550 16.54 -32.15 -2.88
N ASN A 551 15.95 -31.04 -2.44
CA ASN A 551 15.80 -30.63 -1.03
C ASN A 551 14.35 -30.49 -0.56
N ARG A 552 13.34 -30.78 -1.38
CA ARG A 552 11.94 -30.85 -1.00
C ARG A 552 11.38 -32.16 -1.54
N GLN A 553 10.70 -32.92 -0.68
CA GLN A 553 9.88 -34.01 -1.15
C GLN A 553 9.05 -33.54 -2.35
N PRO A 554 8.91 -34.35 -3.41
CA PRO A 554 8.22 -33.94 -4.62
C PRO A 554 6.88 -33.33 -4.25
N VAL A 555 6.68 -32.07 -4.60
CA VAL A 555 5.38 -31.40 -4.52
C VAL A 555 4.60 -31.95 -5.72
N THR A 556 4.22 -33.20 -5.64
CA THR A 556 3.10 -33.69 -6.45
C THR A 556 1.87 -32.96 -5.92
N ASP A 557 0.91 -32.62 -6.79
CA ASP A 557 -0.39 -32.08 -6.38
C ASP A 557 -1.01 -32.93 -5.26
N GLU A 558 -0.62 -34.19 -5.15
CA GLU A 558 -1.01 -35.17 -4.12
C GLU A 558 -0.30 -34.96 -2.78
N THR A 559 0.97 -34.51 -2.73
CA THR A 559 1.70 -34.30 -1.46
C THR A 559 1.49 -32.93 -0.83
N GLU A 560 1.29 -31.88 -1.60
CA GLU A 560 0.88 -30.56 -1.05
C GLU A 560 -0.54 -30.63 -0.46
N TYR A 561 -1.37 -31.51 -0.98
CA TYR A 561 -2.71 -31.79 -0.52
C TYR A 561 -2.91 -33.19 0.05
N GLY A 562 -1.89 -33.88 0.47
CA GLY A 562 -1.88 -35.26 0.99
C GLY A 562 -3.02 -35.72 1.92
N PHE A 563 -4.18 -35.10 1.77
CA PHE A 563 -5.46 -35.52 2.31
C PHE A 563 -6.11 -36.64 1.48
N CYS A 564 -5.64 -36.92 0.23
CA CYS A 564 -6.32 -37.86 -0.65
C CYS A 564 -5.94 -39.32 -0.39
N GLU A 565 -4.69 -39.66 -0.02
CA GLU A 565 -4.32 -41.06 0.24
C GLU A 565 -4.79 -41.58 1.60
N ALA A 566 -4.69 -40.74 2.66
CA ALA A 566 -5.21 -41.11 3.97
C ALA A 566 -6.76 -41.12 4.03
N SER A 567 -7.43 -40.51 3.06
CA SER A 567 -8.93 -40.44 3.05
C SER A 567 -9.58 -41.53 2.24
N ALA A 568 -8.86 -42.25 1.36
CA ALA A 568 -9.37 -43.43 0.68
C ALA A 568 -9.61 -44.60 1.68
N GLU A 569 -8.78 -44.69 2.73
CA GLU A 569 -8.94 -45.70 3.80
C GLU A 569 -9.91 -45.27 4.90
N ALA A 570 -10.27 -43.97 5.00
CA ALA A 570 -10.96 -43.36 6.14
C ALA A 570 -12.47 -43.14 5.99
N GLY A 571 -13.09 -43.63 4.92
CA GLY A 571 -14.54 -43.57 4.67
C GLY A 571 -15.07 -42.28 4.03
N PRO A 572 -16.29 -42.29 3.42
CA PRO A 572 -16.80 -41.26 2.53
C PRO A 572 -17.02 -39.89 3.18
N THR A 573 -17.23 -39.85 4.49
CA THR A 573 -17.47 -38.59 5.23
C THR A 573 -16.16 -37.78 5.44
N LEU A 574 -15.06 -38.48 5.72
CA LEU A 574 -13.75 -37.88 5.89
C LEU A 574 -13.17 -37.41 4.53
N ALA A 575 -13.41 -38.15 3.46
CA ALA A 575 -13.06 -37.76 2.10
C ALA A 575 -13.78 -36.48 1.65
N LYS A 576 -15.09 -36.36 1.93
CA LYS A 576 -15.86 -35.13 1.65
C LYS A 576 -15.34 -33.92 2.44
N ARG A 577 -14.98 -34.15 3.72
CA ARG A 577 -14.42 -33.10 4.57
C ARG A 577 -13.04 -32.65 4.11
N ALA A 578 -12.19 -33.58 3.69
CA ALA A 578 -10.88 -33.28 3.12
C ALA A 578 -10.99 -32.50 1.81
N LEU A 579 -11.93 -32.91 0.93
CA LEU A 579 -12.21 -32.21 -0.33
C LEU A 579 -12.74 -30.78 -0.10
N PHE A 580 -13.57 -30.57 0.93
CA PHE A 580 -14.03 -29.22 1.30
C PHE A 580 -12.85 -28.32 1.67
N TRP A 581 -11.96 -28.78 2.57
CA TRP A 581 -10.79 -28.01 2.99
C TRP A 581 -9.85 -27.70 1.82
N LYS A 582 -9.64 -28.69 0.92
CA LYS A 582 -8.87 -28.51 -0.30
C LYS A 582 -9.47 -27.42 -1.19
N ARG A 583 -10.80 -27.43 -1.40
CA ARG A 583 -11.51 -26.45 -2.24
C ARG A 583 -11.37 -25.02 -1.74
N ILE A 584 -11.29 -24.81 -0.44
CA ILE A 584 -11.10 -23.50 0.17
C ILE A 584 -9.62 -23.15 0.42
N GLY A 585 -8.67 -23.92 -0.15
CA GLY A 585 -7.24 -23.59 -0.09
C GLY A 585 -6.54 -23.87 1.25
N VAL A 586 -7.13 -24.71 2.12
CA VAL A 586 -6.52 -25.15 3.38
C VAL A 586 -5.72 -26.43 3.13
N ASN A 587 -4.43 -26.41 3.45
CA ASN A 587 -3.50 -27.55 3.30
C ASN A 587 -3.10 -28.15 4.67
N ARG A 588 -2.22 -29.16 4.66
CA ARG A 588 -1.73 -29.85 5.88
C ARG A 588 -1.01 -28.93 6.88
N ASN A 589 -0.44 -27.84 6.40
CA ASN A 589 0.33 -26.92 7.26
C ASN A 589 -0.57 -26.07 8.17
N PHE A 590 -1.89 -26.08 7.95
CA PHE A 590 -2.84 -25.33 8.79
C PHE A 590 -3.07 -26.06 10.12
N SER A 591 -2.66 -25.44 11.21
CA SER A 591 -3.04 -25.84 12.56
C SER A 591 -4.55 -25.69 12.78
N LYS A 592 -5.09 -26.22 13.89
CA LYS A 592 -6.50 -26.00 14.27
C LYS A 592 -6.80 -24.50 14.44
N GLY A 593 -5.86 -23.74 15.03
CA GLY A 593 -5.97 -22.29 15.19
C GLY A 593 -5.96 -21.56 13.85
N ASP A 594 -5.06 -21.93 12.94
CA ASP A 594 -5.01 -21.33 11.59
C ASP A 594 -6.31 -21.54 10.82
N LYS A 595 -6.92 -22.73 10.94
CA LYS A 595 -8.23 -23.01 10.32
C LYS A 595 -9.34 -22.15 10.91
N ALA A 596 -9.36 -21.97 12.24
CA ALA A 596 -10.34 -21.13 12.91
C ALA A 596 -10.23 -19.66 12.47
N ILE A 597 -9.01 -19.11 12.44
CA ILE A 597 -8.73 -17.75 11.96
C ILE A 597 -9.17 -17.60 10.50
N TYR A 598 -8.85 -18.57 9.66
CA TYR A 598 -9.18 -18.56 8.24
C TYR A 598 -10.70 -18.58 8.00
N VAL A 599 -11.43 -19.46 8.69
CA VAL A 599 -12.89 -19.55 8.60
C VAL A 599 -13.56 -18.30 9.13
N PHE A 600 -13.04 -17.73 10.25
CA PHE A 600 -13.54 -16.47 10.77
C PHE A 600 -13.36 -15.33 9.76
N ASN A 601 -12.19 -15.23 9.12
CA ASN A 601 -11.93 -14.21 8.09
C ASN A 601 -12.92 -14.33 6.92
N ILE A 602 -13.16 -15.55 6.42
CA ILE A 602 -14.14 -15.79 5.35
C ILE A 602 -15.54 -15.38 5.81
N GLY A 603 -15.96 -15.83 7.00
CA GLY A 603 -17.28 -15.53 7.56
C GLY A 603 -17.50 -14.02 7.76
N PHE A 604 -16.50 -13.35 8.34
CA PHE A 604 -16.54 -11.90 8.57
C PHE A 604 -16.63 -11.11 7.25
N SER A 605 -15.73 -11.39 6.29
CA SER A 605 -15.76 -10.72 5.00
C SER A 605 -17.06 -11.00 4.23
N SER A 606 -17.56 -12.23 4.29
CA SER A 606 -18.83 -12.59 3.65
C SER A 606 -20.01 -11.88 4.30
N PHE A 607 -20.04 -11.79 5.63
CA PHE A 607 -21.11 -11.09 6.35
C PHE A 607 -21.21 -9.63 5.91
N PHE A 608 -20.10 -8.87 5.94
CA PHE A 608 -20.11 -7.48 5.54
C PHE A 608 -20.43 -7.30 4.06
N PHE A 609 -19.96 -8.21 3.19
CA PHE A 609 -20.29 -8.17 1.77
C PHE A 609 -21.78 -8.43 1.50
N PHE A 610 -22.37 -9.46 2.12
CA PHE A 610 -23.80 -9.72 1.94
C PHE A 610 -24.67 -8.63 2.56
N ALA A 611 -24.26 -8.06 3.71
CA ALA A 611 -24.91 -6.90 4.29
C ALA A 611 -24.85 -5.69 3.33
N PHE A 612 -23.70 -5.48 2.68
CA PHE A 612 -23.55 -4.45 1.64
C PHE A 612 -24.48 -4.68 0.45
N VAL A 613 -24.53 -5.89 -0.11
CA VAL A 613 -25.38 -6.20 -1.26
C VAL A 613 -26.86 -6.06 -0.89
N ILE A 614 -27.29 -6.70 0.19
CA ILE A 614 -28.70 -6.67 0.65
C ILE A 614 -29.09 -5.25 1.04
N GLY A 615 -28.26 -4.55 1.82
CA GLY A 615 -28.52 -3.17 2.22
C GLY A 615 -28.58 -2.23 1.04
N SER A 616 -27.73 -2.42 0.01
CA SER A 616 -27.79 -1.62 -1.22
C SER A 616 -29.09 -1.87 -2.01
N VAL A 617 -29.54 -3.11 -2.11
CA VAL A 617 -30.83 -3.44 -2.76
C VAL A 617 -31.98 -2.78 -2.00
N ILE A 618 -32.01 -2.91 -0.66
CA ILE A 618 -33.06 -2.28 0.17
C ILE A 618 -33.01 -0.76 0.03
N ALA A 619 -31.83 -0.15 0.05
CA ALA A 619 -31.68 1.29 -0.05
C ALA A 619 -32.21 1.84 -1.38
N VAL A 620 -31.99 1.12 -2.50
CA VAL A 620 -32.46 1.52 -3.84
C VAL A 620 -33.96 1.25 -4.02
N THR A 621 -34.51 0.15 -3.48
CA THR A 621 -35.90 -0.28 -3.75
C THR A 621 -36.91 0.30 -2.77
N VAL A 622 -36.57 0.33 -1.48
CA VAL A 622 -37.47 0.72 -0.38
C VAL A 622 -37.02 2.05 0.25
N GLY A 623 -35.73 2.33 0.20
CA GLY A 623 -35.07 3.39 0.95
C GLY A 623 -34.66 2.93 2.36
N ILE A 624 -33.55 3.47 2.84
CA ILE A 624 -33.11 3.33 4.25
C ILE A 624 -33.05 4.72 4.85
N SER A 625 -33.75 4.93 5.96
CA SER A 625 -33.72 6.19 6.68
C SER A 625 -32.33 6.49 7.25
N ASP A 626 -32.03 7.75 7.47
CA ASP A 626 -30.76 8.16 8.09
C ASP A 626 -30.60 7.52 9.50
N ALA A 627 -31.69 7.32 10.25
CA ALA A 627 -31.66 6.58 11.52
C ALA A 627 -31.20 5.13 11.35
N GLY A 628 -31.62 4.44 10.29
CA GLY A 628 -31.16 3.09 9.96
C GLY A 628 -29.66 3.05 9.64
N TRP A 629 -29.17 4.05 8.89
CA TRP A 629 -27.74 4.18 8.62
C TRP A 629 -26.92 4.46 9.88
N ILE A 630 -27.40 5.31 10.77
CA ILE A 630 -26.75 5.62 12.05
C ILE A 630 -26.59 4.34 12.89
N GLN A 631 -27.61 3.50 12.97
CA GLN A 631 -27.53 2.21 13.68
C GLN A 631 -26.52 1.28 13.05
N TRP A 632 -26.47 1.21 11.71
CA TRP A 632 -25.47 0.40 10.99
C TRP A 632 -24.05 0.87 11.28
N TRP A 633 -23.81 2.18 11.29
CA TRP A 633 -22.49 2.75 11.58
C TRP A 633 -22.09 2.52 13.03
N ALA A 634 -23.00 2.68 13.98
CA ALA A 634 -22.73 2.35 15.38
C ALA A 634 -22.32 0.88 15.55
N PHE A 635 -23.07 -0.04 14.93
CA PHE A 635 -22.72 -1.47 14.90
C PHE A 635 -21.32 -1.70 14.29
N THR A 636 -21.03 -1.10 13.14
CA THR A 636 -19.75 -1.25 12.47
C THR A 636 -18.60 -0.74 13.33
N VAL A 637 -18.75 0.41 13.97
CA VAL A 637 -17.73 0.99 14.87
C VAL A 637 -17.47 0.08 16.07
N ILE A 638 -18.53 -0.42 16.72
CA ILE A 638 -18.40 -1.30 17.88
C ILE A 638 -17.66 -2.60 17.50
N VAL A 639 -18.08 -3.26 16.40
CA VAL A 639 -17.44 -4.50 15.93
C VAL A 639 -15.96 -4.26 15.60
N THR A 640 -15.65 -3.18 14.88
CA THR A 640 -14.28 -2.80 14.50
C THR A 640 -13.43 -2.48 15.73
N LEU A 641 -14.00 -1.80 16.74
CA LEU A 641 -13.32 -1.49 17.99
C LEU A 641 -12.97 -2.76 18.79
N ILE A 642 -13.91 -3.69 18.95
CA ILE A 642 -13.68 -4.96 19.64
C ILE A 642 -12.56 -5.75 18.95
N LEU A 643 -12.60 -5.85 17.63
CA LEU A 643 -11.56 -6.52 16.86
C LEU A 643 -10.22 -5.77 16.90
N GLY A 644 -10.23 -4.44 16.88
CA GLY A 644 -9.05 -3.60 16.97
C GLY A 644 -8.32 -3.76 18.30
N VAL A 645 -9.05 -3.70 19.42
CA VAL A 645 -8.49 -3.91 20.76
C VAL A 645 -7.97 -5.36 20.90
N GLY A 646 -8.77 -6.34 20.51
CA GLY A 646 -8.39 -7.76 20.61
C GLY A 646 -7.16 -8.09 19.77
N SER A 647 -7.08 -7.59 18.52
CA SER A 647 -5.95 -7.82 17.65
C SER A 647 -4.68 -7.10 18.13
N THR A 648 -4.78 -5.91 18.71
CA THR A 648 -3.63 -5.19 19.27
C THR A 648 -2.96 -6.01 20.37
N ILE A 649 -3.73 -6.55 21.30
CA ILE A 649 -3.21 -7.42 22.37
C ILE A 649 -2.62 -8.71 21.81
N TRP A 650 -3.33 -9.35 20.88
CA TRP A 650 -2.89 -10.60 20.26
C TRP A 650 -1.57 -10.45 19.52
N PHE A 651 -1.44 -9.41 18.69
CA PHE A 651 -0.21 -9.18 17.92
C PHE A 651 0.96 -8.68 18.77
N LEU A 652 0.69 -8.03 19.90
CA LEU A 652 1.72 -7.70 20.87
C LEU A 652 2.40 -8.98 21.38
N ILE A 653 1.60 -9.95 21.84
CA ILE A 653 2.11 -11.21 22.39
C ILE A 653 2.79 -12.07 21.31
N GLY A 654 2.09 -12.30 20.18
CA GLY A 654 2.59 -13.13 19.09
C GLY A 654 3.81 -12.54 18.39
N GLY A 655 3.80 -11.23 18.18
CA GLY A 655 4.88 -10.53 17.49
C GLY A 655 6.17 -10.44 18.27
N PHE A 656 6.12 -10.20 19.60
CA PHE A 656 7.33 -10.26 20.42
C PHE A 656 7.95 -11.66 20.44
N LYS A 657 7.13 -12.72 20.47
CA LYS A 657 7.62 -14.08 20.31
C LYS A 657 8.37 -14.29 19.00
N ASP A 658 7.74 -13.89 17.88
CA ASP A 658 8.36 -13.99 16.56
C ASP A 658 9.64 -13.13 16.45
N LEU A 659 9.68 -11.96 17.11
CA LEU A 659 10.86 -11.08 17.15
C LEU A 659 12.04 -11.76 17.87
N PHE A 660 11.79 -12.35 19.03
CA PHE A 660 12.83 -13.07 19.75
C PHE A 660 13.33 -14.29 18.97
N ASP A 661 12.43 -15.04 18.34
CA ASP A 661 12.77 -16.17 17.48
C ASP A 661 13.60 -15.71 16.25
N LEU A 662 13.26 -14.59 15.62
CA LEU A 662 14.04 -13.97 14.54
C LEU A 662 15.47 -13.66 14.98
N ILE A 663 15.63 -12.92 16.10
CA ILE A 663 16.95 -12.53 16.62
C ILE A 663 17.79 -13.76 16.96
N LYS A 664 17.20 -14.78 17.59
CA LYS A 664 17.87 -16.04 17.92
C LYS A 664 18.34 -16.77 16.67
N THR A 665 17.48 -16.89 15.67
CA THR A 665 17.79 -17.54 14.39
C THR A 665 18.91 -16.80 13.66
N LEU A 666 18.82 -15.45 13.54
CA LEU A 666 19.85 -14.65 12.88
C LEU A 666 21.22 -14.71 13.57
N ARG A 667 21.29 -14.86 14.88
CA ARG A 667 22.56 -15.03 15.60
C ARG A 667 23.25 -16.36 15.31
N GLY A 668 22.47 -17.42 15.10
CA GLY A 668 22.96 -18.77 14.85
C GLY A 668 23.08 -19.19 13.38
N ALA A 669 22.51 -18.42 12.46
CA ALA A 669 22.46 -18.77 11.04
C ALA A 669 23.85 -18.71 10.39
N LEU A 670 24.18 -19.75 9.63
CA LEU A 670 25.27 -19.71 8.65
C LEU A 670 24.85 -18.84 7.47
N ARG A 671 25.74 -17.97 7.00
CA ARG A 671 25.50 -17.10 5.85
C ARG A 671 26.09 -17.72 4.60
N ASP A 672 25.33 -17.68 3.53
CA ASP A 672 25.80 -18.01 2.20
C ASP A 672 26.27 -16.72 1.53
N ASP A 673 27.56 -16.60 1.25
CA ASP A 673 28.12 -15.40 0.60
C ASP A 673 27.83 -15.38 -0.92
N GLU A 674 27.36 -16.50 -1.50
CA GLU A 674 26.97 -16.62 -2.91
C GLU A 674 25.50 -16.22 -3.13
N ASP A 675 24.68 -16.18 -2.07
CA ASP A 675 23.29 -15.69 -2.13
C ASP A 675 23.26 -14.15 -2.21
N ASP A 676 23.54 -13.65 -3.39
CA ASP A 676 23.54 -12.19 -3.71
C ASP A 676 22.21 -11.70 -4.27
N GLY A 677 21.16 -12.55 -4.25
CA GLY A 677 19.85 -12.26 -4.85
C GLY A 677 19.86 -12.34 -6.37
N SER A 678 20.98 -12.70 -7.01
CA SER A 678 21.02 -13.05 -8.42
C SER A 678 20.50 -14.47 -8.61
N VAL A 679 19.90 -14.70 -9.77
CA VAL A 679 19.47 -16.05 -10.14
C VAL A 679 20.61 -16.73 -10.85
N GLN A 680 21.12 -17.79 -10.25
CA GLN A 680 21.96 -18.72 -10.98
C GLN A 680 21.11 -19.30 -12.11
N ARG A 681 21.57 -19.13 -13.36
CA ARG A 681 20.93 -19.77 -14.50
C ARG A 681 21.16 -21.26 -14.34
N ASP A 682 20.10 -22.01 -14.11
CA ASP A 682 20.14 -23.45 -14.30
C ASP A 682 20.64 -23.71 -15.72
N GLU A 683 21.81 -24.32 -15.86
CA GLU A 683 22.46 -24.62 -17.14
C GLU A 683 21.59 -25.50 -18.05
N HIS A 684 20.60 -26.18 -17.48
CA HIS A 684 19.61 -27.00 -18.20
C HIS A 684 18.59 -26.21 -19.06
N LEU A 685 18.54 -24.86 -18.95
CA LEU A 685 17.69 -24.03 -19.80
C LEU A 685 18.41 -23.50 -21.05
N GLN A 686 19.71 -23.78 -21.21
CA GLN A 686 20.54 -23.31 -22.34
C GLN A 686 20.71 -24.29 -23.50
N GLU A 687 20.11 -25.47 -23.48
CA GLU A 687 20.15 -26.32 -24.67
C GLU A 687 19.06 -25.91 -25.68
N LYS A 688 19.59 -25.31 -26.77
CA LYS A 688 19.00 -25.08 -28.09
C LYS A 688 18.01 -23.93 -28.25
N ASP A 689 18.57 -22.78 -28.60
CA ASP A 689 18.04 -21.93 -29.69
C ASP A 689 18.71 -22.27 -31.01
#